data_8a7d82ef21284b6e89f827652dcb0b77
#
_entry.id   8a7d82ef21284b6e89f827652dcb0b77
#
_cell.length_a   1.000
_cell.length_b   1.000
_cell.length_c   1.000
_cell.angle_alpha   90.00
_cell.angle_beta   90.00
_cell.angle_gamma   90.00
#
_symmetry.space_group_name_H-M   'P 1'
#
loop_
_entity.id
_entity.type
_entity.pdbx_description
1 polymer ?
#
loop_
_entity_poly.entity_id
_entity_poly.type
_entity_poly.pdbx_seq_one_letter_code
_entity_poly.pdbx_strand_id
1 'polypeptide(L)'
;MSALHAAVRISTGSGGLEWPEVLALLAREARTPMGREEAEAATPQADGDAIRRTLGETTQARAALGQTGAPPWDGVVDVRPTLEAARVPGSVAEATELAALVPLLEAAGRLRAYGRAIAPVAPDLAAALADFPPQKDLADRLARSIDADGQLRDDASPALRRARGRIRDLRREIVKRLEGYFGAAGAEAIFQERYVTVRHGRYVLPIRAEAKGRLRGIVHDRSQSGATLFVEPEAMVEANNDLVQAAREEEIEIVRILAALTDAVREALPDLDALVAGIGGLDLIFARGALAERMEAVEPAIADARDVFLPGARNPLLLAQSWRHHPTDDRHTDTGPTGAPAVRGAAESELSAFENRVAEGEPSESAMHVIPMDIEIHADRPLLVITGPNAGGKTVALKTLGLLALMAQAGCHVPAGAGARLPVFSQVFAIVGDDQSVAENLSTFSAFVKQLRDVLERVDGHSLVLLDELGAGTDPDDGAALAQAVLEALAERGAVVAASTHLEPLKGFASTHPRARNASVEFDPERLAPTFRLVYDRPGQSYALSIGARLGLPPALIERAHAHRSTQQRQLQELLARLDDRDRKDAERTAALERREAESAGLLARAQAELEAARATAREAVARAKAEAQRLVTEVRRHVNDEWDRLKRAEKSRPELERARKRLVETAQRVEETAGAAAPPAAASGAAAAGDRVEVAHLGLRGQVLAIDGGTATVQAGAVTVKVPLQALTVVARGDVASGEGVMYSRPRMGMGSGARAGARGAVAVPGKSGVPGELHLIGRTTDEARDLLEKYLDDAFLAGLTTVRIIHGKGTGALRRAVEDLLDGHPLIAEHRPGAASEGGGGATVAILTQG
;
A
#
# COMPACT_ATOMS: atom_id res chain seq x y z
N MET A 1 -23.23 15.62 -1.19
CA MET A 1 -23.36 15.17 -2.59
C MET A 1 -22.12 14.38 -2.90
N SER A 2 -22.20 13.04 -2.82
CA SER A 2 -21.08 12.13 -3.09
C SER A 2 -20.78 12.20 -4.59
N ALA A 3 -19.67 12.84 -4.96
CA ALA A 3 -19.08 12.64 -6.28
C ALA A 3 -18.64 11.18 -6.33
N LEU A 4 -19.32 10.36 -7.13
CA LEU A 4 -18.85 9.03 -7.49
C LEU A 4 -17.47 9.18 -8.15
N HIS A 5 -16.41 9.03 -7.37
CA HIS A 5 -15.06 8.94 -7.89
C HIS A 5 -15.02 7.70 -8.79
N ALA A 6 -14.55 7.87 -10.03
CA ALA A 6 -14.47 6.75 -10.96
C ALA A 6 -13.47 5.74 -10.39
N ALA A 7 -13.96 4.57 -10.01
CA ALA A 7 -13.11 3.46 -9.57
C ALA A 7 -12.33 2.91 -10.76
N VAL A 8 -11.12 2.43 -10.49
CA VAL A 8 -10.30 1.73 -11.50
C VAL A 8 -11.00 0.44 -11.92
N ARG A 9 -11.08 0.21 -13.21
CA ARG A 9 -11.58 -1.06 -13.73
C ARG A 9 -10.44 -2.06 -13.76
N ILE A 10 -10.52 -3.07 -12.90
CA ILE A 10 -9.57 -4.19 -12.89
C ILE A 10 -10.17 -5.31 -13.71
N SER A 11 -9.47 -5.73 -14.76
CA SER A 11 -9.82 -6.89 -15.57
C SER A 11 -8.67 -7.89 -15.51
N THR A 12 -8.88 -8.96 -14.75
CA THR A 12 -7.89 -10.01 -14.54
C THR A 12 -8.39 -11.33 -15.12
N GLY A 13 -7.50 -12.11 -15.73
CA GLY A 13 -7.74 -13.53 -15.98
C GLY A 13 -7.78 -14.33 -14.68
N SER A 14 -8.04 -15.63 -14.76
CA SER A 14 -8.24 -16.53 -13.60
C SER A 14 -7.06 -16.62 -12.62
N GLY A 15 -5.88 -16.20 -13.01
CA GLY A 15 -4.70 -16.13 -12.12
C GLY A 15 -4.40 -14.77 -11.49
N GLY A 16 -5.17 -13.77 -11.75
CA GLY A 16 -5.21 -12.38 -11.26
C GLY A 16 -3.97 -11.78 -10.59
N LEU A 17 -4.08 -10.52 -10.26
CA LEU A 17 -3.02 -9.80 -9.52
C LEU A 17 -3.01 -10.11 -8.02
N GLU A 18 -3.89 -11.01 -7.55
CA GLU A 18 -4.02 -11.31 -6.10
C GLU A 18 -4.29 -10.03 -5.28
N TRP A 19 -5.05 -9.08 -5.86
CA TRP A 19 -5.44 -7.85 -5.19
C TRP A 19 -6.27 -8.08 -3.91
N PRO A 20 -7.20 -9.05 -3.86
CA PRO A 20 -7.93 -9.39 -2.63
C PRO A 20 -7.01 -9.79 -1.47
N GLU A 21 -5.87 -10.42 -1.75
CA GLU A 21 -4.90 -10.80 -0.73
C GLU A 21 -4.21 -9.56 -0.13
N VAL A 22 -3.96 -8.52 -0.93
CA VAL A 22 -3.46 -7.23 -0.43
C VAL A 22 -4.51 -6.53 0.42
N LEU A 23 -5.79 -6.56 0.02
CA LEU A 23 -6.89 -6.05 0.85
C LEU A 23 -7.01 -6.81 2.16
N ALA A 24 -6.83 -8.13 2.14
CA ALA A 24 -6.81 -8.94 3.36
C ALA A 24 -5.62 -8.59 4.29
N LEU A 25 -4.45 -8.22 3.74
CA LEU A 25 -3.35 -7.69 4.54
C LEU A 25 -3.71 -6.34 5.17
N LEU A 26 -4.33 -5.45 4.42
CA LEU A 26 -4.80 -4.16 4.91
C LEU A 26 -5.85 -4.32 6.02
N ALA A 27 -6.81 -5.22 5.82
CA ALA A 27 -7.87 -5.52 6.79
C ALA A 27 -7.34 -6.08 8.12
N ARG A 28 -6.20 -6.79 8.11
CA ARG A 28 -5.55 -7.25 9.33
C ARG A 28 -4.96 -6.12 10.18
N GLU A 29 -4.59 -5.01 9.57
CA GLU A 29 -4.08 -3.84 10.28
C GLU A 29 -5.22 -2.99 10.87
N ALA A 30 -6.46 -3.12 10.37
CA ALA A 30 -7.63 -2.46 10.91
C ALA A 30 -8.01 -3.03 12.29
N ARG A 31 -8.37 -2.16 13.20
CA ARG A 31 -8.64 -2.48 14.61
C ARG A 31 -10.13 -2.61 14.93
N THR A 32 -10.99 -2.06 14.08
CA THR A 32 -12.45 -2.07 14.27
C THR A 32 -13.13 -2.96 13.21
N PRO A 33 -14.32 -3.53 13.52
CA PRO A 33 -15.08 -4.27 12.51
C PRO A 33 -15.40 -3.44 11.26
N MET A 34 -15.78 -2.17 11.44
CA MET A 34 -16.09 -1.25 10.35
C MET A 34 -14.86 -0.93 9.51
N GLY A 35 -13.72 -0.63 10.15
CA GLY A 35 -12.46 -0.38 9.42
C GLY A 35 -11.96 -1.58 8.64
N ARG A 36 -12.20 -2.78 9.16
CA ARG A 36 -11.88 -4.04 8.46
C ARG A 36 -12.72 -4.21 7.20
N GLU A 37 -14.03 -3.96 7.27
CA GLU A 37 -14.91 -3.98 6.09
C GLU A 37 -14.51 -2.92 5.07
N GLU A 38 -14.24 -1.69 5.52
CA GLU A 38 -13.77 -0.62 4.63
C GLU A 38 -12.44 -0.99 3.96
N ALA A 39 -11.54 -1.69 4.66
CA ALA A 39 -10.29 -2.16 4.10
C ALA A 39 -10.50 -3.27 3.05
N GLU A 40 -11.40 -4.23 3.31
CA GLU A 40 -11.76 -5.29 2.35
C GLU A 40 -12.50 -4.74 1.12
N ALA A 41 -13.28 -3.67 1.30
CA ALA A 41 -14.01 -3.00 0.24
C ALA A 41 -13.22 -1.89 -0.48
N ALA A 42 -11.96 -1.64 -0.07
CA ALA A 42 -11.17 -0.55 -0.62
C ALA A 42 -10.93 -0.74 -2.11
N THR A 43 -11.32 0.27 -2.89
CA THR A 43 -11.19 0.25 -4.35
C THR A 43 -10.17 1.29 -4.81
N PRO A 44 -9.28 0.93 -5.75
CA PRO A 44 -8.38 1.89 -6.36
C PRO A 44 -9.16 2.98 -7.11
N GLN A 45 -8.71 4.22 -7.00
CA GLN A 45 -9.35 5.40 -7.59
C GLN A 45 -8.64 5.80 -8.88
N ALA A 46 -9.37 6.45 -9.80
CA ALA A 46 -8.83 6.98 -11.05
C ALA A 46 -8.73 8.51 -11.08
N ASP A 47 -9.00 9.19 -9.96
CA ASP A 47 -8.86 10.62 -9.79
C ASP A 47 -7.55 10.95 -9.09
N GLY A 48 -6.64 11.61 -9.79
CA GLY A 48 -5.30 11.96 -9.29
C GLY A 48 -5.32 12.83 -8.03
N ASP A 49 -6.26 13.75 -7.89
CA ASP A 49 -6.35 14.62 -6.72
C ASP A 49 -6.91 13.87 -5.51
N ALA A 50 -7.86 12.95 -5.73
CA ALA A 50 -8.34 12.07 -4.67
C ALA A 50 -7.23 11.11 -4.20
N ILE A 51 -6.43 10.55 -5.13
CA ILE A 51 -5.30 9.68 -4.80
C ILE A 51 -4.25 10.44 -3.97
N ARG A 52 -3.87 11.66 -4.39
CA ARG A 52 -2.90 12.49 -3.64
C ARG A 52 -3.39 12.79 -2.22
N ARG A 53 -4.68 13.07 -2.05
CA ARG A 53 -5.27 13.28 -0.72
C ARG A 53 -5.19 12.03 0.14
N THR A 54 -5.61 10.88 -0.37
CA THR A 54 -5.60 9.63 0.41
C THR A 54 -4.18 9.16 0.72
N LEU A 55 -3.21 9.38 -0.17
CA LEU A 55 -1.78 9.15 0.12
C LEU A 55 -1.27 10.09 1.22
N GLY A 56 -1.63 11.38 1.17
CA GLY A 56 -1.30 12.35 2.21
C GLY A 56 -1.93 12.01 3.56
N GLU A 57 -3.18 11.51 3.59
CA GLU A 57 -3.82 11.00 4.81
C GLU A 57 -3.03 9.81 5.39
N THR A 58 -2.56 8.90 4.53
CA THR A 58 -1.70 7.77 4.95
C THR A 58 -0.37 8.25 5.52
N THR A 59 0.24 9.28 4.93
CA THR A 59 1.46 9.92 5.46
C THR A 59 1.21 10.55 6.82
N GLN A 60 0.08 11.25 7.00
CA GLN A 60 -0.31 11.81 8.29
C GLN A 60 -0.56 10.71 9.34
N ALA A 61 -1.21 9.60 8.94
CA ALA A 61 -1.44 8.47 9.85
C ALA A 61 -0.11 7.85 10.32
N ARG A 62 0.86 7.66 9.42
CA ARG A 62 2.22 7.20 9.79
C ARG A 62 2.90 8.15 10.77
N ALA A 63 2.84 9.45 10.51
CA ALA A 63 3.42 10.45 11.41
C ALA A 63 2.75 10.40 12.78
N ALA A 64 1.43 10.26 12.86
CA ALA A 64 0.67 10.13 14.09
C ALA A 64 1.03 8.85 14.85
N LEU A 65 1.11 7.70 14.15
CA LEU A 65 1.52 6.42 14.74
C LEU A 65 2.93 6.48 15.34
N GLY A 66 3.88 7.06 14.63
CA GLY A 66 5.27 7.19 15.09
C GLY A 66 5.43 8.13 16.28
N GLN A 67 4.65 9.21 16.38
CA GLN A 67 4.80 10.22 17.43
C GLN A 67 3.92 9.96 18.66
N THR A 68 2.67 9.53 18.46
CA THR A 68 1.65 9.47 19.53
C THR A 68 1.23 8.02 19.81
N GLY A 69 1.53 7.09 18.89
CA GLY A 69 1.07 5.71 18.94
C GLY A 69 -0.32 5.53 18.30
N ALA A 70 -0.84 4.32 18.42
CA ALA A 70 -2.12 3.97 17.82
C ALA A 70 -3.31 4.71 18.46
N PRO A 71 -4.36 5.04 17.69
CA PRO A 71 -5.58 5.58 18.26
C PRO A 71 -6.23 4.61 19.27
N PRO A 72 -6.94 5.12 20.27
CA PRO A 72 -7.58 4.31 21.32
C PRO A 72 -8.91 3.70 20.82
N TRP A 73 -8.83 2.59 20.10
CA TRP A 73 -9.98 1.87 19.52
C TRP A 73 -10.75 1.01 20.55
N ASP A 74 -10.29 0.93 21.81
CA ASP A 74 -10.91 0.11 22.83
C ASP A 74 -12.40 0.40 23.00
N GLY A 75 -13.22 -0.66 23.02
CA GLY A 75 -14.68 -0.56 23.15
C GLY A 75 -15.43 -0.25 21.87
N VAL A 76 -14.76 -0.10 20.75
CA VAL A 76 -15.41 0.01 19.42
C VAL A 76 -15.87 -1.37 18.98
N VAL A 77 -17.20 -1.56 18.96
CA VAL A 77 -17.87 -2.78 18.48
C VAL A 77 -18.83 -2.43 17.35
N ASP A 78 -19.24 -3.42 16.59
CA ASP A 78 -20.23 -3.22 15.52
C ASP A 78 -21.63 -3.06 16.13
N VAL A 79 -22.13 -1.84 16.09
CA VAL A 79 -23.48 -1.48 16.57
C VAL A 79 -24.49 -1.27 15.44
N ARG A 80 -24.10 -1.44 14.19
CA ARG A 80 -24.99 -1.23 13.03
C ARG A 80 -26.27 -2.06 13.09
N PRO A 81 -26.25 -3.34 13.50
CA PRO A 81 -27.47 -4.11 13.65
C PRO A 81 -28.46 -3.45 14.64
N THR A 82 -27.95 -2.92 15.76
CA THR A 82 -28.78 -2.21 16.75
C THR A 82 -29.35 -0.92 16.18
N LEU A 83 -28.55 -0.15 15.42
CA LEU A 83 -28.99 1.08 14.77
C LEU A 83 -30.07 0.79 13.72
N GLU A 84 -29.90 -0.25 12.91
CA GLU A 84 -30.90 -0.66 11.91
C GLU A 84 -32.21 -1.11 12.58
N ALA A 85 -32.13 -1.89 13.66
CA ALA A 85 -33.31 -2.26 14.44
C ALA A 85 -34.03 -1.03 15.03
N ALA A 86 -33.24 -0.05 15.53
CA ALA A 86 -33.80 1.18 16.09
C ALA A 86 -34.46 2.09 15.05
N ARG A 87 -34.18 1.98 13.75
CA ARG A 87 -34.84 2.75 12.67
C ARG A 87 -36.31 2.43 12.54
N VAL A 88 -36.71 1.22 12.91
CA VAL A 88 -38.11 0.80 12.81
C VAL A 88 -38.94 1.52 13.88
N PRO A 89 -39.93 2.32 13.53
CA PRO A 89 -40.78 3.00 14.51
C PRO A 89 -41.49 2.01 15.44
N GLY A 90 -41.37 2.24 16.75
CA GLY A 90 -41.98 1.36 17.77
C GLY A 90 -41.21 0.09 18.10
N SER A 91 -40.06 -0.13 17.47
CA SER A 91 -39.14 -1.20 17.89
C SER A 91 -38.55 -0.89 19.26
N VAL A 92 -38.22 -1.92 20.01
CA VAL A 92 -37.57 -1.85 21.32
C VAL A 92 -36.34 -2.74 21.25
N ALA A 93 -35.18 -2.14 21.36
CA ALA A 93 -33.89 -2.85 21.36
C ALA A 93 -33.69 -3.54 22.72
N GLU A 94 -32.92 -4.62 22.72
CA GLU A 94 -32.53 -5.30 23.96
C GLU A 94 -31.55 -4.46 24.79
N ALA A 95 -31.56 -4.71 26.09
CA ALA A 95 -30.67 -3.97 27.01
C ALA A 95 -29.19 -4.19 26.69
N THR A 96 -28.78 -5.39 26.26
CA THR A 96 -27.44 -5.75 25.84
C THR A 96 -27.00 -4.99 24.59
N GLU A 97 -27.91 -4.85 23.63
CA GLU A 97 -27.67 -4.09 22.39
C GLU A 97 -27.50 -2.59 22.67
N LEU A 98 -28.35 -2.03 23.54
CA LEU A 98 -28.21 -0.63 23.96
C LEU A 98 -26.96 -0.39 24.81
N ALA A 99 -26.55 -1.33 25.65
CA ALA A 99 -25.33 -1.26 26.43
C ALA A 99 -24.08 -1.20 25.55
N ALA A 100 -24.06 -1.90 24.41
CA ALA A 100 -22.95 -1.91 23.46
C ALA A 100 -22.68 -0.53 22.83
N LEU A 101 -23.65 0.38 22.82
CA LEU A 101 -23.44 1.75 22.35
C LEU A 101 -22.57 2.59 23.31
N VAL A 102 -22.58 2.30 24.62
CA VAL A 102 -21.86 3.09 25.61
C VAL A 102 -20.35 3.09 25.36
N PRO A 103 -19.67 1.94 25.22
CA PRO A 103 -18.23 1.91 24.95
C PRO A 103 -17.86 2.62 23.64
N LEU A 104 -18.70 2.52 22.59
CA LEU A 104 -18.51 3.19 21.32
C LEU A 104 -18.53 4.72 21.48
N LEU A 105 -19.52 5.25 22.19
CA LEU A 105 -19.66 6.69 22.44
C LEU A 105 -18.51 7.25 23.31
N GLU A 106 -18.07 6.47 24.28
CA GLU A 106 -16.88 6.81 25.08
C GLU A 106 -15.60 6.77 24.23
N ALA A 107 -15.46 5.79 23.34
CA ALA A 107 -14.35 5.69 22.41
C ALA A 107 -14.30 6.93 21.49
N ALA A 108 -15.44 7.42 21.00
CA ALA A 108 -15.50 8.66 20.22
C ALA A 108 -14.93 9.86 21.00
N GLY A 109 -15.20 9.94 22.31
CA GLY A 109 -14.62 10.96 23.18
C GLY A 109 -13.09 10.86 23.30
N ARG A 110 -12.57 9.65 23.44
CA ARG A 110 -11.12 9.37 23.49
C ARG A 110 -10.44 9.64 22.13
N LEU A 111 -11.09 9.29 21.02
CA LEU A 111 -10.60 9.55 19.66
C LEU A 111 -10.51 11.06 19.37
N ARG A 112 -11.49 11.86 19.82
CA ARG A 112 -11.40 13.33 19.75
C ARG A 112 -10.25 13.90 20.58
N ALA A 113 -9.96 13.32 21.74
CA ALA A 113 -8.80 13.72 22.53
C ALA A 113 -7.48 13.35 21.84
N TYR A 114 -7.42 12.17 21.25
CA TYR A 114 -6.30 11.74 20.41
C TYR A 114 -6.10 12.69 19.23
N GLY A 115 -7.18 13.12 18.55
CA GLY A 115 -7.12 14.09 17.45
C GLY A 115 -6.40 15.40 17.85
N ARG A 116 -6.66 15.92 19.05
CA ARG A 116 -5.94 17.11 19.56
C ARG A 116 -4.44 16.86 19.76
N ALA A 117 -4.06 15.66 20.14
CA ALA A 117 -2.65 15.30 20.35
C ALA A 117 -1.87 15.17 19.02
N ILE A 118 -2.50 14.67 17.96
CA ILE A 118 -1.86 14.49 16.66
C ILE A 118 -1.91 15.74 15.75
N ALA A 119 -2.67 16.77 16.12
CA ALA A 119 -2.86 17.97 15.30
C ALA A 119 -1.58 18.61 14.72
N PRO A 120 -0.43 18.62 15.43
CA PRO A 120 0.80 19.18 14.88
C PRO A 120 1.39 18.42 13.69
N VAL A 121 1.12 17.12 13.59
CA VAL A 121 1.72 16.23 12.56
C VAL A 121 0.69 15.66 11.60
N ALA A 122 -0.59 15.66 11.97
CA ALA A 122 -1.69 15.12 11.19
C ALA A 122 -2.93 16.05 11.28
N PRO A 123 -2.84 17.26 10.70
CA PRO A 123 -3.89 18.27 10.86
C PRO A 123 -5.23 17.84 10.23
N ASP A 124 -5.23 17.16 9.08
CA ASP A 124 -6.47 16.76 8.41
C ASP A 124 -7.17 15.64 9.19
N LEU A 125 -6.40 14.68 9.72
CA LEU A 125 -6.95 13.61 10.57
C LEU A 125 -7.46 14.18 11.91
N ALA A 126 -6.76 15.18 12.46
CA ALA A 126 -7.20 15.87 13.67
C ALA A 126 -8.53 16.60 13.45
N ALA A 127 -8.70 17.24 12.30
CA ALA A 127 -9.95 17.90 11.92
C ALA A 127 -11.09 16.87 11.78
N ALA A 128 -10.86 15.75 11.07
CA ALA A 128 -11.84 14.69 10.94
C ALA A 128 -12.27 14.10 12.29
N LEU A 129 -11.33 13.91 13.22
CA LEU A 129 -11.63 13.46 14.59
C LEU A 129 -12.38 14.51 15.43
N ALA A 130 -12.15 15.80 15.18
CA ALA A 130 -12.87 16.88 15.86
C ALA A 130 -14.35 16.94 15.46
N ASP A 131 -14.67 16.54 14.23
CA ASP A 131 -16.02 16.53 13.68
C ASP A 131 -16.90 15.39 14.22
N PHE A 132 -16.36 14.45 14.99
CA PHE A 132 -17.15 13.38 15.59
C PHE A 132 -18.22 13.95 16.52
N PRO A 133 -19.50 13.55 16.37
CA PRO A 133 -20.59 14.07 17.17
C PRO A 133 -20.41 13.78 18.66
N PRO A 134 -20.52 14.80 19.55
CA PRO A 134 -20.38 14.58 20.98
C PRO A 134 -21.69 14.06 21.56
N GLN A 135 -21.92 12.76 21.57
CA GLN A 135 -23.12 12.11 22.08
C GLN A 135 -23.03 11.77 23.59
N LYS A 136 -22.47 12.68 24.39
CA LYS A 136 -22.25 12.45 25.82
C LYS A 136 -23.55 12.24 26.59
N ASP A 137 -24.59 13.02 26.30
CA ASP A 137 -25.89 12.93 27.02
C ASP A 137 -26.55 11.57 26.77
N LEU A 138 -26.46 11.04 25.54
CA LEU A 138 -26.94 9.70 25.21
C LEU A 138 -26.13 8.64 25.95
N ALA A 139 -24.79 8.72 25.91
CA ALA A 139 -23.90 7.82 26.64
C ALA A 139 -24.21 7.80 28.14
N ASP A 140 -24.32 8.98 28.76
CA ASP A 140 -24.64 9.12 30.18
C ASP A 140 -26.04 8.58 30.53
N ARG A 141 -27.02 8.74 29.63
CA ARG A 141 -28.38 8.21 29.80
C ARG A 141 -28.39 6.69 29.73
N LEU A 142 -27.70 6.10 28.76
CA LEU A 142 -27.58 4.65 28.62
C LEU A 142 -26.83 4.05 29.81
N ALA A 143 -25.66 4.57 30.17
CA ALA A 143 -24.83 4.09 31.28
C ALA A 143 -25.50 4.20 32.66
N ARG A 144 -26.36 5.19 32.86
CA ARG A 144 -27.17 5.31 34.09
C ARG A 144 -28.30 4.30 34.15
N SER A 145 -28.80 3.85 33.00
CA SER A 145 -29.94 2.96 32.93
C SER A 145 -29.55 1.48 32.83
N ILE A 146 -28.44 1.18 32.18
CA ILE A 146 -27.98 -0.19 31.91
C ILE A 146 -26.55 -0.34 32.46
N ASP A 147 -26.25 -1.50 33.03
CA ASP A 147 -24.90 -1.82 33.52
C ASP A 147 -24.04 -2.48 32.41
N ALA A 148 -22.80 -2.79 32.70
CA ALA A 148 -21.85 -3.38 31.77
C ALA A 148 -22.24 -4.81 31.33
N ASP A 149 -23.03 -5.50 32.14
CA ASP A 149 -23.53 -6.86 31.84
C ASP A 149 -24.83 -6.82 31.02
N GLY A 150 -25.28 -5.65 30.60
CA GLY A 150 -26.51 -5.46 29.83
C GLY A 150 -27.78 -5.61 30.67
N GLN A 151 -27.71 -5.45 32.00
CA GLN A 151 -28.89 -5.49 32.85
C GLN A 151 -29.36 -4.07 33.22
N LEU A 152 -30.70 -3.88 33.21
CA LEU A 152 -31.22 -2.61 33.70
C LEU A 152 -30.92 -2.43 35.20
N ARG A 153 -30.34 -1.29 35.54
CA ARG A 153 -30.08 -0.91 36.93
C ARG A 153 -31.35 -0.74 37.72
N ASP A 154 -31.33 -1.07 39.00
CA ASP A 154 -32.50 -0.89 39.88
C ASP A 154 -32.99 0.57 39.94
N ASP A 155 -32.09 1.50 39.71
CA ASP A 155 -32.35 2.94 39.74
C ASP A 155 -32.56 3.58 38.35
N ALA A 156 -32.66 2.75 37.31
CA ALA A 156 -33.00 3.22 35.97
C ALA A 156 -34.34 4.00 35.95
N SER A 157 -35.28 3.62 36.81
CA SER A 157 -36.45 4.45 37.10
C SER A 157 -36.93 4.28 38.56
N PRO A 158 -37.65 5.29 39.12
CA PRO A 158 -38.28 5.15 40.45
C PRO A 158 -39.31 4.03 40.48
N ALA A 159 -40.00 3.74 39.36
CA ALA A 159 -41.02 2.69 39.30
C ALA A 159 -40.37 1.30 39.32
N LEU A 160 -39.28 1.09 38.54
CA LEU A 160 -38.52 -0.15 38.54
C LEU A 160 -37.95 -0.49 39.91
N ARG A 161 -37.38 0.51 40.57
CA ARG A 161 -36.82 0.39 41.95
C ARG A 161 -37.91 -0.08 42.90
N ARG A 162 -39.13 0.49 42.86
CA ARG A 162 -40.27 0.12 43.71
C ARG A 162 -40.71 -1.32 43.38
N ALA A 163 -40.87 -1.65 42.11
CA ALA A 163 -41.30 -2.99 41.68
C ALA A 163 -40.34 -4.08 42.16
N ARG A 164 -39.04 -3.90 41.92
CA ARG A 164 -38.01 -4.83 42.38
C ARG A 164 -37.91 -4.91 43.90
N GLY A 165 -38.05 -3.76 44.60
CA GLY A 165 -38.15 -3.74 46.05
C GLY A 165 -39.31 -4.57 46.55
N ARG A 166 -40.52 -4.34 46.03
CA ARG A 166 -41.75 -5.10 46.37
C ARG A 166 -41.61 -6.60 46.08
N ILE A 167 -40.99 -6.95 44.94
CA ILE A 167 -40.73 -8.38 44.60
C ILE A 167 -39.78 -9.00 45.64
N ARG A 168 -38.70 -8.32 46.04
CA ARG A 168 -37.77 -8.83 47.04
C ARG A 168 -38.41 -9.00 48.41
N ASP A 169 -39.28 -8.09 48.79
CA ASP A 169 -40.01 -8.14 50.08
C ASP A 169 -41.02 -9.26 50.08
N LEU A 170 -41.85 -9.37 49.02
CA LEU A 170 -42.82 -10.43 48.86
C LEU A 170 -42.15 -11.82 48.81
N ARG A 171 -41.08 -11.98 48.10
CA ARG A 171 -40.30 -13.26 48.06
C ARG A 171 -39.81 -13.65 49.45
N ARG A 172 -39.24 -12.74 50.24
CA ARG A 172 -38.81 -12.98 51.61
C ARG A 172 -39.97 -13.38 52.51
N GLU A 173 -41.08 -12.68 52.42
CA GLU A 173 -42.27 -12.96 53.22
C GLU A 173 -42.89 -14.31 52.84
N ILE A 174 -43.05 -14.63 51.56
CA ILE A 174 -43.60 -15.90 51.08
C ILE A 174 -42.72 -17.08 51.56
N VAL A 175 -41.40 -16.99 51.34
CA VAL A 175 -40.46 -18.04 51.75
C VAL A 175 -40.54 -18.25 53.26
N LYS A 176 -40.47 -17.19 54.07
CA LYS A 176 -40.54 -17.28 55.53
C LYS A 176 -41.86 -17.89 56.01
N ARG A 177 -42.98 -17.51 55.38
CA ARG A 177 -44.29 -18.09 55.75
C ARG A 177 -44.39 -19.57 55.34
N LEU A 178 -43.86 -19.93 54.16
CA LEU A 178 -43.86 -21.33 53.67
C LEU A 178 -42.91 -22.20 54.49
N GLU A 179 -41.76 -21.72 54.94
CA GLU A 179 -40.85 -22.43 55.82
C GLU A 179 -41.49 -22.73 57.19
N GLY A 180 -42.40 -21.80 57.65
CA GLY A 180 -43.19 -22.02 58.87
C GLY A 180 -44.05 -23.29 58.87
N TYR A 181 -44.50 -23.77 57.72
CA TYR A 181 -45.23 -25.02 57.57
C TYR A 181 -44.38 -26.27 57.95
N PHE A 182 -43.05 -26.20 57.77
CA PHE A 182 -42.19 -27.35 58.13
C PHE A 182 -41.97 -27.53 59.59
N GLY A 183 -42.24 -26.49 60.43
CA GLY A 183 -42.20 -26.54 61.90
C GLY A 183 -43.52 -26.96 62.56
N ALA A 184 -44.63 -27.09 61.76
CA ALA A 184 -45.90 -27.44 62.31
C ALA A 184 -46.02 -28.90 62.76
N ALA A 185 -46.80 -29.16 63.77
CA ALA A 185 -47.05 -30.50 64.21
C ALA A 185 -47.67 -31.42 63.13
N GLY A 186 -47.01 -32.58 62.84
CA GLY A 186 -47.41 -33.48 61.77
C GLY A 186 -46.83 -33.19 60.41
N ALA A 187 -45.88 -32.25 60.27
CA ALA A 187 -45.21 -31.87 59.00
C ALA A 187 -44.56 -33.06 58.33
N GLU A 188 -43.96 -34.02 59.04
CA GLU A 188 -43.32 -35.24 58.49
C GLU A 188 -44.27 -36.14 57.72
N ALA A 189 -45.55 -36.12 58.06
CA ALA A 189 -46.57 -36.89 57.36
C ALA A 189 -47.11 -36.21 56.10
N ILE A 190 -46.81 -34.91 55.95
CA ILE A 190 -47.29 -34.12 54.79
C ILE A 190 -46.18 -33.94 53.75
N PHE A 191 -44.96 -33.57 54.20
CA PHE A 191 -43.85 -33.23 53.30
C PHE A 191 -42.92 -34.42 53.04
N GLN A 192 -42.58 -34.64 51.84
CA GLN A 192 -41.58 -35.62 51.46
C GLN A 192 -40.20 -35.08 51.67
N GLU A 193 -40.01 -33.84 51.33
CA GLU A 193 -38.78 -33.06 51.48
C GLU A 193 -39.17 -31.65 51.98
N ARG A 194 -38.31 -31.06 52.80
CA ARG A 194 -38.58 -29.74 53.44
C ARG A 194 -37.86 -28.61 52.69
N TYR A 195 -38.35 -28.26 51.53
CA TYR A 195 -37.86 -27.10 50.78
C TYR A 195 -39.02 -26.35 50.13
N VAL A 196 -38.80 -25.07 49.86
CA VAL A 196 -39.71 -24.21 49.12
C VAL A 196 -39.20 -24.22 47.68
N THR A 197 -40.12 -24.36 46.71
CA THR A 197 -39.78 -24.32 45.28
C THR A 197 -40.71 -23.43 44.53
N VAL A 198 -40.38 -23.15 43.23
CA VAL A 198 -41.24 -22.33 42.36
C VAL A 198 -41.77 -23.21 41.22
N ARG A 199 -43.08 -23.15 40.96
CA ARG A 199 -43.77 -23.72 39.81
C ARG A 199 -44.65 -22.70 39.16
N HIS A 200 -44.52 -22.53 37.86
CA HIS A 200 -45.26 -21.53 37.08
C HIS A 200 -45.25 -20.12 37.70
N GLY A 201 -44.06 -19.70 38.18
CA GLY A 201 -43.88 -18.37 38.81
C GLY A 201 -44.44 -18.23 40.23
N ARG A 202 -44.92 -19.32 40.84
CA ARG A 202 -45.53 -19.33 42.19
C ARG A 202 -44.70 -20.17 43.17
N TYR A 203 -44.56 -19.73 44.36
CA TYR A 203 -43.91 -20.45 45.44
C TYR A 203 -44.84 -21.55 45.98
N VAL A 204 -44.37 -22.78 46.00
CA VAL A 204 -45.13 -23.98 46.36
C VAL A 204 -44.36 -24.88 47.28
N LEU A 205 -45.07 -25.76 47.97
CA LEU A 205 -44.51 -26.80 48.85
C LEU A 205 -44.65 -28.20 48.19
N PRO A 206 -43.59 -29.03 48.19
CA PRO A 206 -43.67 -30.42 47.79
C PRO A 206 -44.31 -31.29 48.86
N ILE A 207 -45.53 -31.72 48.63
CA ILE A 207 -46.24 -32.64 49.56
C ILE A 207 -46.35 -34.03 48.96
N ARG A 208 -46.49 -35.06 49.84
CA ARG A 208 -46.75 -36.42 49.42
C ARG A 208 -48.14 -36.48 48.74
N ALA A 209 -48.28 -37.25 47.67
CA ALA A 209 -49.55 -37.33 46.94
C ALA A 209 -50.66 -37.85 47.88
N GLU A 210 -50.40 -38.73 48.82
CA GLU A 210 -51.27 -39.24 49.84
C GLU A 210 -51.74 -38.21 50.86
N ALA A 211 -50.99 -37.13 51.01
CA ALA A 211 -51.29 -36.02 51.94
C ALA A 211 -52.08 -34.88 51.30
N LYS A 212 -52.62 -35.04 50.06
CA LYS A 212 -53.38 -34.02 49.32
C LYS A 212 -54.53 -33.35 50.11
N GLY A 213 -55.15 -34.08 51.00
CA GLY A 213 -56.30 -33.55 51.82
C GLY A 213 -55.84 -32.85 53.12
N ARG A 214 -54.56 -32.95 53.53
CA ARG A 214 -54.07 -32.41 54.84
C ARG A 214 -53.56 -30.96 54.75
N LEU A 215 -53.21 -30.50 53.52
CA LEU A 215 -52.85 -29.08 53.29
C LEU A 215 -53.88 -28.52 52.27
N ARG A 216 -54.70 -27.54 52.74
CA ARG A 216 -55.53 -26.83 51.85
C ARG A 216 -54.75 -25.92 50.92
N GLY A 217 -54.98 -26.03 49.61
CA GLY A 217 -54.24 -25.24 48.61
C GLY A 217 -54.50 -25.70 47.18
N ILE A 218 -53.85 -25.05 46.25
CA ILE A 218 -53.88 -25.31 44.80
C ILE A 218 -52.73 -26.17 44.37
N VAL A 219 -52.97 -27.27 43.66
CA VAL A 219 -51.94 -28.09 43.04
C VAL A 219 -51.50 -27.47 41.71
N HIS A 220 -50.29 -27.07 41.60
CA HIS A 220 -49.71 -26.45 40.40
C HIS A 220 -48.97 -27.45 39.52
N ASP A 221 -48.41 -28.51 40.13
CA ASP A 221 -47.61 -29.45 39.36
C ASP A 221 -47.56 -30.80 40.12
N ARG A 222 -47.09 -31.85 39.41
CA ARG A 222 -46.87 -33.24 39.97
C ARG A 222 -45.54 -33.74 39.48
N SER A 223 -44.80 -34.41 40.36
CA SER A 223 -43.56 -35.09 39.99
C SER A 223 -43.80 -36.17 38.94
N GLN A 224 -42.79 -36.47 38.11
CA GLN A 224 -42.84 -37.50 37.07
C GLN A 224 -43.32 -38.89 37.62
N SER A 225 -42.90 -39.23 38.84
CA SER A 225 -43.34 -40.48 39.54
C SER A 225 -44.75 -40.36 40.08
N GLY A 226 -45.39 -39.21 40.10
CA GLY A 226 -46.68 -38.95 40.69
C GLY A 226 -46.72 -38.96 42.23
N ALA A 227 -45.58 -39.25 42.90
CA ALA A 227 -45.47 -39.37 44.36
C ALA A 227 -45.49 -38.03 45.09
N THR A 228 -45.11 -36.92 44.42
CA THR A 228 -45.08 -35.57 45.00
C THR A 228 -45.99 -34.63 44.25
N LEU A 229 -46.78 -33.87 45.00
CA LEU A 229 -47.61 -32.78 44.51
C LEU A 229 -46.98 -31.45 44.94
N PHE A 230 -46.91 -30.50 44.01
CA PHE A 230 -46.47 -29.14 44.29
C PHE A 230 -47.70 -28.28 44.59
N VAL A 231 -47.90 -27.93 45.86
CA VAL A 231 -49.11 -27.28 46.34
C VAL A 231 -48.78 -25.85 46.78
N GLU A 232 -49.59 -24.93 46.32
CA GLU A 232 -49.65 -23.59 46.87
C GLU A 232 -50.64 -23.56 48.02
N PRO A 233 -50.24 -23.32 49.28
CA PRO A 233 -51.19 -23.21 50.39
C PRO A 233 -52.18 -22.06 50.18
N GLU A 234 -53.44 -22.26 50.58
CA GLU A 234 -54.50 -21.27 50.44
C GLU A 234 -54.14 -19.90 51.04
N ALA A 235 -53.45 -19.86 52.18
CA ALA A 235 -53.00 -18.65 52.82
C ALA A 235 -51.86 -17.93 52.08
N MET A 236 -51.29 -18.55 51.02
CA MET A 236 -50.23 -17.98 50.21
C MET A 236 -50.70 -17.50 48.82
N VAL A 237 -51.92 -17.82 48.44
CA VAL A 237 -52.49 -17.49 47.13
C VAL A 237 -52.45 -15.98 46.85
N GLU A 238 -52.86 -15.19 47.83
CA GLU A 238 -52.87 -13.71 47.72
C GLU A 238 -51.43 -13.17 47.57
N ALA A 239 -50.50 -13.59 48.42
CA ALA A 239 -49.10 -13.17 48.36
C ALA A 239 -48.40 -13.58 47.05
N ASN A 240 -48.68 -14.79 46.55
CA ASN A 240 -48.19 -15.24 45.25
C ASN A 240 -48.83 -14.46 44.07
N ASN A 241 -50.13 -14.10 44.18
CA ASN A 241 -50.78 -13.19 43.21
C ASN A 241 -50.13 -11.81 43.19
N ASP A 242 -49.87 -11.27 44.37
CA ASP A 242 -49.18 -9.99 44.53
C ASP A 242 -47.76 -10.02 43.93
N LEU A 243 -47.06 -11.16 44.11
CA LEU A 243 -45.76 -11.37 43.50
C LEU A 243 -45.83 -11.42 41.98
N VAL A 244 -46.77 -12.16 41.41
CA VAL A 244 -46.96 -12.24 39.94
C VAL A 244 -47.36 -10.87 39.39
N GLN A 245 -48.18 -10.12 40.11
CA GLN A 245 -48.57 -8.75 39.71
C GLN A 245 -47.34 -7.80 39.74
N ALA A 246 -46.53 -7.84 40.80
CA ALA A 246 -45.34 -7.04 40.90
C ALA A 246 -44.29 -7.40 39.82
N ALA A 247 -44.18 -8.69 39.45
CA ALA A 247 -43.33 -9.12 38.36
C ALA A 247 -43.80 -8.61 36.98
N ARG A 248 -45.10 -8.58 36.76
CA ARG A 248 -45.67 -7.96 35.54
C ARG A 248 -45.44 -6.45 35.50
N GLU A 249 -45.60 -5.77 36.62
CA GLU A 249 -45.28 -4.33 36.73
C GLU A 249 -43.80 -4.04 36.44
N GLU A 250 -42.90 -4.91 36.90
CA GLU A 250 -41.49 -4.86 36.57
C GLU A 250 -41.26 -5.02 35.06
N GLU A 251 -41.85 -6.05 34.43
CA GLU A 251 -41.73 -6.35 33.01
C GLU A 251 -42.24 -5.17 32.15
N ILE A 252 -43.41 -4.64 32.47
CA ILE A 252 -43.96 -3.47 31.77
C ILE A 252 -43.05 -2.26 31.89
N GLU A 253 -42.47 -2.03 33.07
CA GLU A 253 -41.59 -0.89 33.29
C GLU A 253 -40.23 -1.10 32.58
N ILE A 254 -39.71 -2.32 32.52
CA ILE A 254 -38.53 -2.68 31.75
C ILE A 254 -38.75 -2.32 30.27
N VAL A 255 -39.85 -2.81 29.67
CA VAL A 255 -40.18 -2.50 28.26
C VAL A 255 -40.32 -0.99 28.05
N ARG A 256 -40.95 -0.26 28.98
CA ARG A 256 -41.11 1.19 28.92
C ARG A 256 -39.77 1.92 28.92
N ILE A 257 -38.84 1.49 29.76
CA ILE A 257 -37.50 2.08 29.87
C ILE A 257 -36.72 1.81 28.58
N LEU A 258 -36.69 0.55 28.11
CA LEU A 258 -36.01 0.15 26.88
C LEU A 258 -36.58 0.88 25.66
N ALA A 259 -37.93 1.03 25.58
CA ALA A 259 -38.54 1.81 24.51
C ALA A 259 -38.08 3.27 24.52
N ALA A 260 -38.07 3.91 25.71
CA ALA A 260 -37.61 5.30 25.84
C ALA A 260 -36.11 5.49 25.57
N LEU A 261 -35.29 4.48 25.82
CA LEU A 261 -33.85 4.48 25.45
C LEU A 261 -33.67 4.24 23.95
N THR A 262 -34.47 3.33 23.36
CA THR A 262 -34.45 3.08 21.90
C THR A 262 -34.93 4.30 21.12
N ASP A 263 -35.93 5.03 21.63
CA ASP A 263 -36.35 6.30 21.04
C ASP A 263 -35.24 7.36 21.09
N ALA A 264 -34.49 7.44 22.20
CA ALA A 264 -33.35 8.36 22.29
C ALA A 264 -32.24 7.98 21.30
N VAL A 265 -31.98 6.68 21.09
CA VAL A 265 -31.04 6.20 20.05
C VAL A 265 -31.56 6.57 18.66
N ARG A 266 -32.87 6.40 18.42
CA ARG A 266 -33.54 6.73 17.15
C ARG A 266 -33.42 8.21 16.80
N GLU A 267 -33.57 9.09 17.79
CA GLU A 267 -33.37 10.53 17.61
C GLU A 267 -31.90 10.88 17.25
N ALA A 268 -30.95 10.11 17.74
CA ALA A 268 -29.52 10.32 17.52
C ALA A 268 -28.98 9.56 16.28
N LEU A 269 -29.80 8.80 15.54
CA LEU A 269 -29.35 7.97 14.40
C LEU A 269 -28.48 8.72 13.38
N PRO A 270 -28.80 9.94 12.92
CA PRO A 270 -27.95 10.63 11.96
C PRO A 270 -26.51 10.83 12.46
N ASP A 271 -26.36 11.16 13.73
CA ASP A 271 -25.06 11.37 14.36
C ASP A 271 -24.32 10.05 14.61
N LEU A 272 -25.07 9.02 15.01
CA LEU A 272 -24.51 7.69 15.24
C LEU A 272 -24.04 7.04 13.92
N ASP A 273 -24.78 7.20 12.85
CA ASP A 273 -24.37 6.74 11.51
C ASP A 273 -23.11 7.46 11.03
N ALA A 274 -23.07 8.78 11.20
CA ALA A 274 -21.89 9.57 10.87
C ALA A 274 -20.66 9.17 11.70
N LEU A 275 -20.86 8.88 12.99
CA LEU A 275 -19.81 8.42 13.89
C LEU A 275 -19.28 7.04 13.46
N VAL A 276 -20.14 6.08 13.20
CA VAL A 276 -19.76 4.72 12.78
C VAL A 276 -19.01 4.75 11.46
N ALA A 277 -19.52 5.49 10.46
CA ALA A 277 -18.86 5.67 9.18
C ALA A 277 -17.50 6.38 9.34
N GLY A 278 -17.45 7.42 10.16
CA GLY A 278 -16.21 8.16 10.45
C GLY A 278 -15.15 7.29 11.13
N ILE A 279 -15.55 6.44 12.07
CA ILE A 279 -14.65 5.47 12.74
C ILE A 279 -14.10 4.47 11.71
N GLY A 280 -14.95 3.89 10.87
CA GLY A 280 -14.53 2.94 9.83
C GLY A 280 -13.52 3.56 8.86
N GLY A 281 -13.83 4.76 8.33
CA GLY A 281 -12.94 5.46 7.40
C GLY A 281 -11.59 5.86 8.03
N LEU A 282 -11.61 6.34 9.27
CA LEU A 282 -10.37 6.67 9.99
C LEU A 282 -9.53 5.43 10.31
N ASP A 283 -10.16 4.34 10.73
CA ASP A 283 -9.44 3.09 11.00
C ASP A 283 -8.79 2.53 9.72
N LEU A 284 -9.46 2.64 8.55
CA LEU A 284 -8.86 2.34 7.26
C LEU A 284 -7.61 3.20 6.98
N ILE A 285 -7.66 4.52 7.26
CA ILE A 285 -6.52 5.40 7.05
C ILE A 285 -5.35 4.99 7.96
N PHE A 286 -5.62 4.70 9.23
CA PHE A 286 -4.60 4.20 10.16
C PHE A 286 -4.09 2.81 9.81
N ALA A 287 -4.94 1.93 9.28
CA ALA A 287 -4.54 0.63 8.76
C ALA A 287 -3.57 0.75 7.57
N ARG A 288 -3.83 1.69 6.63
CA ARG A 288 -2.88 2.02 5.55
C ARG A 288 -1.54 2.51 6.11
N GLY A 289 -1.57 3.38 7.13
CA GLY A 289 -0.38 3.87 7.81
C GLY A 289 0.43 2.75 8.47
N ALA A 290 -0.22 1.85 9.19
CA ALA A 290 0.40 0.70 9.86
C ALA A 290 0.98 -0.29 8.84
N LEU A 291 0.23 -0.60 7.77
CA LEU A 291 0.72 -1.46 6.68
C LEU A 291 1.94 -0.85 6.00
N ALA A 292 1.92 0.47 5.77
CA ALA A 292 3.04 1.19 5.17
C ALA A 292 4.30 1.14 6.05
N GLU A 293 4.18 1.26 7.36
CA GLU A 293 5.28 1.14 8.30
C GLU A 293 5.84 -0.29 8.30
N ARG A 294 4.97 -1.28 8.37
CA ARG A 294 5.35 -2.70 8.36
C ARG A 294 6.06 -3.15 7.08
N MET A 295 5.68 -2.57 5.93
CA MET A 295 6.31 -2.83 4.63
C MET A 295 7.53 -1.94 4.36
N GLU A 296 7.89 -1.01 5.25
CA GLU A 296 8.87 0.05 4.99
C GLU A 296 8.57 0.78 3.67
N ALA A 297 7.29 1.04 3.44
CA ALA A 297 6.79 1.61 2.22
C ALA A 297 7.01 3.12 2.16
N VAL A 298 7.06 3.67 0.94
CA VAL A 298 7.18 5.10 0.70
C VAL A 298 5.93 5.64 0.02
N GLU A 299 5.64 6.92 0.22
CA GLU A 299 4.62 7.62 -0.54
C GLU A 299 5.08 7.78 -1.99
N PRO A 300 4.37 7.19 -2.98
CA PRO A 300 4.73 7.37 -4.38
C PRO A 300 4.25 8.73 -4.88
N ALA A 301 5.07 9.41 -5.68
CA ALA A 301 4.63 10.60 -6.40
C ALA A 301 3.66 10.20 -7.52
N ILE A 302 2.52 10.87 -7.60
CA ILE A 302 1.58 10.70 -8.70
C ILE A 302 2.03 11.56 -9.87
N ALA A 303 2.53 10.89 -10.92
CA ALA A 303 3.09 11.54 -12.10
C ALA A 303 1.99 11.96 -13.09
N ASP A 304 2.14 13.14 -13.67
CA ASP A 304 1.28 13.60 -14.77
C ASP A 304 1.68 12.95 -16.11
N ALA A 305 2.96 12.57 -16.26
CA ALA A 305 3.47 11.80 -17.37
C ALA A 305 3.26 10.28 -17.11
N ARG A 306 3.26 9.50 -18.20
CA ARG A 306 3.09 8.03 -18.14
C ARG A 306 4.37 7.29 -17.71
N ASP A 307 5.17 7.92 -16.87
CA ASP A 307 6.41 7.36 -16.36
C ASP A 307 6.15 6.51 -15.12
N VAL A 308 6.61 5.28 -15.15
CA VAL A 308 6.70 4.41 -13.98
C VAL A 308 8.15 4.34 -13.55
N PHE A 309 8.41 4.68 -12.28
CA PHE A 309 9.71 4.55 -11.67
C PHE A 309 9.55 4.04 -10.25
N LEU A 310 9.90 2.79 -10.04
CA LEU A 310 9.77 2.08 -8.77
C LEU A 310 11.13 1.49 -8.40
N PRO A 311 12.04 2.29 -7.82
CA PRO A 311 13.34 1.81 -7.41
C PRO A 311 13.20 0.87 -6.21
N GLY A 312 13.91 -0.24 -6.21
CA GLY A 312 13.89 -1.20 -5.11
C GLY A 312 12.50 -1.73 -4.77
N ALA A 313 11.62 -1.90 -5.76
CA ALA A 313 10.27 -2.42 -5.57
C ALA A 313 10.28 -3.82 -4.99
N ARG A 314 9.44 -4.08 -3.99
CA ARG A 314 9.27 -5.39 -3.36
C ARG A 314 7.82 -5.83 -3.50
N ASN A 315 7.61 -7.12 -3.77
CA ASN A 315 6.26 -7.66 -3.86
C ASN A 315 5.60 -7.68 -2.47
N PRO A 316 4.42 -7.05 -2.29
CA PRO A 316 3.77 -6.92 -0.98
C PRO A 316 3.36 -8.28 -0.38
N LEU A 317 2.99 -9.25 -1.21
CA LEU A 317 2.57 -10.57 -0.75
C LEU A 317 3.76 -11.43 -0.32
N LEU A 318 4.88 -11.35 -1.04
CA LEU A 318 6.12 -12.01 -0.63
C LEU A 318 6.68 -11.40 0.67
N LEU A 319 6.59 -10.08 0.85
CA LEU A 319 6.91 -9.43 2.11
C LEU A 319 6.04 -9.98 3.26
N ALA A 320 4.73 -10.12 3.03
CA ALA A 320 3.84 -10.67 4.04
C ALA A 320 4.12 -12.13 4.38
N GLN A 321 4.60 -12.93 3.42
CA GLN A 321 5.04 -14.31 3.68
C GLN A 321 6.29 -14.35 4.56
N SER A 322 7.25 -13.43 4.36
CA SER A 322 8.47 -13.37 5.17
C SER A 322 8.19 -13.09 6.66
N TRP A 323 7.10 -12.36 6.98
CA TRP A 323 6.70 -12.08 8.37
C TRP A 323 6.25 -13.33 9.14
N ARG A 324 5.68 -14.34 8.45
CA ARG A 324 5.20 -15.58 9.07
C ARG A 324 6.34 -16.48 9.58
N HIS A 325 7.56 -16.29 9.10
CA HIS A 325 8.74 -17.09 9.44
C HIS A 325 9.59 -16.47 10.57
N HIS A 326 9.24 -15.27 11.06
CA HIS A 326 9.87 -14.66 12.23
C HIS A 326 8.86 -14.49 13.37
N PRO A 327 8.76 -15.45 14.33
CA PRO A 327 7.76 -15.39 15.40
C PRO A 327 8.08 -14.41 16.54
N THR A 328 8.95 -13.43 16.36
CA THR A 328 9.35 -12.52 17.44
C THR A 328 8.51 -11.24 17.55
N ASP A 329 7.43 -11.08 16.79
CA ASP A 329 6.61 -9.86 16.82
C ASP A 329 5.11 -10.11 17.12
N ASP A 330 4.78 -11.22 17.77
CA ASP A 330 3.44 -11.48 18.36
C ASP A 330 3.22 -10.65 19.64
N ARG A 331 3.32 -9.32 19.58
CA ARG A 331 2.92 -8.44 20.69
C ARG A 331 1.44 -8.10 20.76
N HIS A 332 0.62 -8.73 19.93
CA HIS A 332 -0.83 -8.58 20.02
C HIS A 332 -1.53 -9.91 19.72
N THR A 333 -1.41 -10.87 20.65
CA THR A 333 -2.30 -12.02 20.64
C THR A 333 -3.67 -11.59 21.15
N ASP A 334 -4.62 -11.71 20.25
CA ASP A 334 -6.04 -11.64 20.45
C ASP A 334 -6.48 -12.62 21.56
N THR A 335 -6.96 -12.10 22.69
CA THR A 335 -7.70 -12.87 23.69
C THR A 335 -9.19 -12.74 23.39
N GLY A 336 -9.69 -13.48 22.42
CA GLY A 336 -11.12 -13.64 22.19
C GLY A 336 -11.51 -15.12 22.25
N PRO A 337 -12.59 -15.47 22.97
CA PRO A 337 -13.02 -16.88 23.09
C PRO A 337 -13.93 -17.24 21.92
N THR A 338 -13.64 -18.29 21.22
CA THR A 338 -14.54 -19.39 20.82
C THR A 338 -14.01 -20.10 19.59
N GLY A 339 -13.79 -21.40 19.75
CA GLY A 339 -13.35 -22.27 18.69
C GLY A 339 -14.45 -22.70 17.74
N ALA A 340 -14.11 -22.72 16.46
CA ALA A 340 -14.68 -23.64 15.47
C ALA A 340 -13.56 -24.10 14.54
N PRO A 341 -13.44 -25.38 14.17
CA PRO A 341 -12.36 -25.88 13.34
C PRO A 341 -12.61 -25.51 11.88
N ALA A 342 -11.71 -24.73 11.29
CA ALA A 342 -11.68 -24.47 9.86
C ALA A 342 -11.25 -25.72 9.09
N VAL A 343 -12.04 -26.07 8.09
CA VAL A 343 -11.76 -27.15 7.13
C VAL A 343 -10.59 -26.70 6.24
N ARG A 344 -9.44 -27.34 6.38
CA ARG A 344 -8.28 -27.14 5.49
C ARG A 344 -8.53 -27.85 4.16
N GLY A 345 -8.53 -27.06 3.07
CA GLY A 345 -8.65 -27.55 1.71
C GLY A 345 -7.32 -28.08 1.15
N ALA A 346 -7.41 -29.06 0.28
CA ALA A 346 -6.36 -29.92 -0.24
C ALA A 346 -5.32 -29.31 -1.21
N ALA A 347 -5.18 -28.00 -1.27
CA ALA A 347 -4.22 -27.32 -2.15
C ALA A 347 -2.80 -27.13 -1.56
N GLU A 348 -2.60 -27.41 -0.28
CA GLU A 348 -1.29 -27.29 0.38
C GLU A 348 -0.35 -28.48 0.14
N SER A 349 -0.82 -29.59 -0.49
CA SER A 349 -0.02 -30.83 -0.54
C SER A 349 0.96 -30.92 -1.72
N GLU A 350 0.80 -30.16 -2.78
CA GLU A 350 1.68 -30.25 -3.95
C GLU A 350 2.83 -29.23 -3.95
N LEU A 351 2.68 -28.05 -3.38
CA LEU A 351 3.78 -27.12 -3.16
C LEU A 351 4.76 -27.63 -2.09
N SER A 352 4.24 -28.24 -1.01
CA SER A 352 5.05 -28.86 0.05
C SER A 352 5.90 -30.05 -0.43
N ALA A 353 5.43 -30.76 -1.45
CA ALA A 353 6.16 -31.90 -2.04
C ALA A 353 7.31 -31.49 -2.99
N PHE A 354 7.25 -30.27 -3.55
CA PHE A 354 8.34 -29.73 -4.36
C PHE A 354 9.43 -29.11 -3.46
N GLU A 355 9.04 -28.44 -2.38
CA GLU A 355 9.97 -27.84 -1.40
C GLU A 355 10.76 -28.88 -0.62
N ASN A 356 10.15 -30.03 -0.27
CA ASN A 356 10.83 -31.10 0.46
C ASN A 356 11.85 -31.91 -0.36
N ARG A 357 11.88 -31.77 -1.68
CA ARG A 357 12.88 -32.42 -2.53
C ARG A 357 14.12 -31.59 -2.83
N VAL A 358 14.12 -30.31 -2.48
CA VAL A 358 15.30 -29.42 -2.60
C VAL A 358 16.04 -29.27 -1.27
N ALA A 359 15.48 -29.71 -0.16
CA ALA A 359 15.95 -29.44 1.21
C ALA A 359 16.74 -30.60 1.88
N GLU A 360 17.32 -31.54 1.13
CA GLU A 360 18.30 -32.50 1.71
C GLU A 360 19.75 -32.03 1.57
N GLY A 361 19.97 -30.74 1.74
CA GLY A 361 21.30 -30.15 1.94
C GLY A 361 21.20 -29.05 2.98
N GLU A 362 21.56 -29.40 4.20
CA GLU A 362 21.81 -28.59 5.41
C GLU A 362 20.98 -27.28 5.60
N PRO A 363 20.29 -27.09 6.75
CA PRO A 363 19.52 -25.87 7.00
C PRO A 363 20.45 -24.72 7.35
N SER A 364 20.78 -23.89 6.37
CA SER A 364 21.20 -22.53 6.69
C SER A 364 19.93 -21.74 7.04
N GLU A 365 19.88 -21.12 8.20
CA GLU A 365 18.95 -20.09 8.63
C GLU A 365 19.03 -18.88 7.68
N SER A 366 18.59 -19.03 6.45
CA SER A 366 18.44 -17.94 5.49
C SER A 366 17.02 -17.44 5.61
N ALA A 367 16.83 -16.40 6.43
CA ALA A 367 15.63 -15.59 6.38
C ALA A 367 15.25 -15.31 4.92
N MET A 368 14.03 -15.63 4.51
CA MET A 368 13.53 -15.34 3.16
C MET A 368 13.55 -13.82 2.95
N HIS A 369 14.66 -13.32 2.41
CA HIS A 369 14.81 -11.91 2.11
C HIS A 369 14.17 -11.64 0.74
N VAL A 370 13.11 -10.83 0.70
CA VAL A 370 12.52 -10.40 -0.56
C VAL A 370 13.51 -9.48 -1.29
N ILE A 371 13.99 -9.93 -2.43
CA ILE A 371 14.98 -9.18 -3.20
C ILE A 371 14.29 -7.99 -3.88
N PRO A 372 14.79 -6.76 -3.66
CA PRO A 372 14.23 -5.58 -4.31
C PRO A 372 14.59 -5.56 -5.80
N MET A 373 13.67 -5.05 -6.63
CA MET A 373 13.87 -4.87 -8.07
C MET A 373 13.55 -3.44 -8.48
N ASP A 374 14.27 -2.93 -9.49
CA ASP A 374 13.98 -1.63 -10.07
C ASP A 374 13.05 -1.81 -11.26
N ILE A 375 11.88 -1.17 -11.24
CA ILE A 375 10.91 -1.23 -12.35
C ILE A 375 10.79 0.16 -12.96
N GLU A 376 11.17 0.26 -14.25
CA GLU A 376 11.18 1.52 -15.00
C GLU A 376 10.44 1.38 -16.33
N ILE A 377 9.46 2.24 -16.58
CA ILE A 377 8.82 2.39 -17.89
C ILE A 377 8.74 3.88 -18.19
N HIS A 378 9.28 4.28 -19.32
CA HIS A 378 9.30 5.68 -19.74
C HIS A 378 8.15 6.00 -20.70
N ALA A 379 7.67 7.24 -20.66
CA ALA A 379 6.54 7.68 -21.50
C ALA A 379 6.82 7.59 -23.01
N ASP A 380 8.07 7.75 -23.43
CA ASP A 380 8.53 7.58 -24.80
C ASP A 380 8.66 6.11 -25.22
N ARG A 381 8.88 5.20 -24.26
CA ARG A 381 8.99 3.75 -24.43
C ARG A 381 8.03 2.99 -23.50
N PRO A 382 6.73 3.09 -23.73
CA PRO A 382 5.71 2.54 -22.81
C PRO A 382 5.60 1.02 -22.85
N LEU A 383 6.33 0.32 -23.72
CA LEU A 383 6.35 -1.13 -23.82
C LEU A 383 7.60 -1.67 -23.13
N LEU A 384 7.43 -2.30 -21.98
CA LEU A 384 8.48 -3.07 -21.30
C LEU A 384 8.32 -4.54 -21.62
N VAL A 385 9.32 -5.15 -22.26
CA VAL A 385 9.34 -6.59 -22.54
C VAL A 385 10.37 -7.26 -21.64
N ILE A 386 9.89 -8.09 -20.72
CA ILE A 386 10.71 -8.77 -19.72
C ILE A 386 11.06 -10.17 -20.25
N THR A 387 12.34 -10.44 -20.40
CA THR A 387 12.87 -11.68 -20.97
C THR A 387 13.73 -12.44 -19.94
N GLY A 388 13.97 -13.71 -20.19
CA GLY A 388 14.78 -14.55 -19.29
C GLY A 388 14.15 -15.91 -18.96
N PRO A 389 14.76 -16.72 -18.08
CA PRO A 389 14.23 -18.01 -17.68
C PRO A 389 12.92 -17.89 -16.89
N ASN A 390 12.04 -18.91 -16.94
CA ASN A 390 10.75 -18.89 -16.22
C ASN A 390 10.95 -18.80 -14.69
N ALA A 391 11.94 -19.51 -14.17
CA ALA A 391 12.30 -19.42 -12.75
C ALA A 391 12.92 -18.07 -12.33
N GLY A 392 13.08 -17.11 -13.24
CA GLY A 392 13.77 -15.84 -12.99
C GLY A 392 12.96 -14.78 -12.26
N GLY A 393 11.64 -14.96 -12.06
CA GLY A 393 10.78 -13.97 -11.38
C GLY A 393 10.10 -12.97 -12.33
N LYS A 394 9.97 -13.25 -13.64
CA LYS A 394 9.25 -12.40 -14.61
C LYS A 394 7.81 -12.11 -14.17
N THR A 395 7.07 -13.16 -13.81
CA THR A 395 5.70 -13.09 -13.31
C THR A 395 5.62 -12.26 -12.01
N VAL A 396 6.62 -12.41 -11.13
CA VAL A 396 6.70 -11.63 -9.90
C VAL A 396 6.88 -10.14 -10.21
N ALA A 397 7.71 -9.79 -11.20
CA ALA A 397 7.89 -8.40 -11.62
C ALA A 397 6.59 -7.78 -12.15
N LEU A 398 5.85 -8.51 -13.00
CA LEU A 398 4.55 -8.08 -13.53
C LEU A 398 3.52 -7.89 -12.41
N LYS A 399 3.38 -8.90 -11.52
CA LYS A 399 2.47 -8.82 -10.36
C LYS A 399 2.86 -7.66 -9.43
N THR A 400 4.14 -7.47 -9.16
CA THR A 400 4.62 -6.36 -8.32
C THR A 400 4.22 -5.02 -8.92
N LEU A 401 4.49 -4.80 -10.20
CA LEU A 401 4.07 -3.56 -10.87
C LEU A 401 2.57 -3.30 -10.74
N GLY A 402 1.75 -4.31 -11.06
CA GLY A 402 0.29 -4.20 -10.97
C GLY A 402 -0.20 -3.92 -9.55
N LEU A 403 0.30 -4.66 -8.57
CA LEU A 403 -0.08 -4.49 -7.17
C LEU A 403 0.33 -3.12 -6.63
N LEU A 404 1.55 -2.64 -6.91
CA LEU A 404 2.00 -1.33 -6.45
C LEU A 404 1.21 -0.19 -7.09
N ALA A 405 0.81 -0.32 -8.36
CA ALA A 405 -0.09 0.63 -9.01
C ALA A 405 -1.46 0.68 -8.32
N LEU A 406 -2.07 -0.49 -8.04
CA LEU A 406 -3.34 -0.56 -7.34
C LEU A 406 -3.24 -0.06 -5.90
N MET A 407 -2.17 -0.39 -5.17
CA MET A 407 -1.90 0.11 -3.82
C MET A 407 -1.84 1.64 -3.79
N ALA A 408 -1.06 2.25 -4.68
CA ALA A 408 -0.95 3.71 -4.77
C ALA A 408 -2.33 4.35 -5.03
N GLN A 409 -3.10 3.80 -5.97
CA GLN A 409 -4.43 4.31 -6.31
C GLN A 409 -5.50 4.01 -5.25
N ALA A 410 -5.25 3.05 -4.35
CA ALA A 410 -6.06 2.82 -3.16
C ALA A 410 -5.62 3.67 -1.95
N GLY A 411 -4.67 4.60 -2.12
CA GLY A 411 -4.15 5.45 -1.05
C GLY A 411 -3.14 4.76 -0.11
N CYS A 412 -2.64 3.57 -0.48
CA CYS A 412 -1.59 2.89 0.26
C CYS A 412 -0.21 3.35 -0.23
N HIS A 413 0.74 3.51 0.68
CA HIS A 413 2.13 3.64 0.32
C HIS A 413 2.65 2.35 -0.31
N VAL A 414 3.69 2.45 -1.13
CA VAL A 414 4.23 1.32 -1.89
C VAL A 414 5.58 0.86 -1.33
N PRO A 415 5.82 -0.45 -1.18
CA PRO A 415 7.10 -0.99 -0.74
C PRO A 415 8.15 -0.86 -1.84
N ALA A 416 8.68 0.36 -1.98
CA ALA A 416 9.71 0.76 -2.95
C ALA A 416 10.69 1.73 -2.31
N GLY A 417 11.75 2.10 -3.03
CA GLY A 417 12.72 3.09 -2.59
C GLY A 417 12.22 4.54 -2.77
N ALA A 418 12.94 5.47 -2.18
CA ALA A 418 12.63 6.89 -2.29
C ALA A 418 12.63 7.37 -3.75
N GLY A 419 11.69 8.24 -4.10
CA GLY A 419 11.52 8.76 -5.45
C GLY A 419 10.61 7.90 -6.35
N ALA A 420 9.93 6.89 -5.79
CA ALA A 420 8.92 6.10 -6.50
C ALA A 420 7.87 7.01 -7.14
N ARG A 421 7.52 6.72 -8.42
CA ARG A 421 6.55 7.49 -9.20
C ARG A 421 5.66 6.55 -9.99
N LEU A 422 4.38 6.86 -10.03
CA LEU A 422 3.37 6.11 -10.78
C LEU A 422 2.39 7.07 -11.45
N PRO A 423 1.99 6.82 -12.70
CA PRO A 423 0.87 7.53 -13.31
C PRO A 423 -0.46 7.01 -12.77
N VAL A 424 -1.53 7.74 -13.02
CA VAL A 424 -2.90 7.29 -12.71
C VAL A 424 -3.42 6.43 -13.87
N PHE A 425 -3.84 5.21 -13.54
CA PHE A 425 -4.47 4.31 -14.49
C PHE A 425 -5.98 4.28 -14.27
N SER A 426 -6.76 4.44 -15.33
CA SER A 426 -8.22 4.27 -15.30
C SER A 426 -8.62 2.81 -15.41
N GLN A 427 -7.75 1.98 -16.01
CA GLN A 427 -7.96 0.56 -16.21
C GLN A 427 -6.65 -0.21 -16.02
N VAL A 428 -6.75 -1.37 -15.37
CA VAL A 428 -5.62 -2.30 -15.20
C VAL A 428 -6.05 -3.65 -15.76
N PHE A 429 -5.37 -4.09 -16.80
CA PHE A 429 -5.57 -5.40 -17.42
C PHE A 429 -4.40 -6.30 -17.03
N ALA A 430 -4.69 -7.49 -16.52
CA ALA A 430 -3.67 -8.46 -16.16
C ALA A 430 -4.06 -9.84 -16.69
N ILE A 431 -3.28 -10.34 -17.63
CA ILE A 431 -3.30 -11.72 -18.10
C ILE A 431 -2.02 -12.34 -17.57
N VAL A 432 -2.07 -12.82 -16.30
CA VAL A 432 -0.90 -13.26 -15.55
C VAL A 432 -1.20 -14.59 -14.87
N GLY A 433 -0.30 -15.56 -15.04
CA GLY A 433 -0.41 -16.90 -14.48
C GLY A 433 -0.91 -17.93 -15.47
N ASP A 434 -0.56 -19.20 -15.21
CA ASP A 434 -1.03 -20.35 -15.99
C ASP A 434 -2.48 -20.66 -15.62
N ASP A 435 -3.40 -20.40 -16.53
CA ASP A 435 -4.78 -20.90 -16.46
C ASP A 435 -4.81 -22.42 -16.74
N GLN A 436 -4.10 -23.19 -15.95
CA GLN A 436 -4.25 -24.66 -15.94
C GLN A 436 -5.45 -25.08 -15.07
N SER A 437 -6.57 -24.40 -15.18
CA SER A 437 -7.79 -24.92 -14.60
C SER A 437 -8.30 -26.06 -15.49
N VAL A 438 -8.12 -27.26 -15.00
CA VAL A 438 -8.62 -28.51 -15.61
C VAL A 438 -10.15 -28.48 -15.78
N ALA A 439 -10.82 -27.47 -15.25
CA ALA A 439 -12.27 -27.30 -15.34
C ALA A 439 -12.77 -26.65 -16.64
N GLU A 440 -11.93 -25.93 -17.37
CA GLU A 440 -12.28 -25.34 -18.66
C GLU A 440 -11.48 -26.05 -19.76
N ASN A 441 -12.12 -26.97 -20.51
CA ASN A 441 -11.54 -27.68 -21.65
C ASN A 441 -11.23 -26.80 -22.88
N LEU A 442 -11.05 -25.49 -22.67
CA LEU A 442 -10.55 -24.56 -23.68
C LEU A 442 -9.04 -24.73 -23.80
N SER A 443 -8.52 -24.79 -25.03
CA SER A 443 -7.09 -24.63 -25.25
C SER A 443 -6.65 -23.32 -24.56
N THR A 444 -5.61 -23.36 -23.71
CA THR A 444 -5.03 -22.20 -23.01
C THR A 444 -4.83 -21.00 -23.95
N PHE A 445 -4.50 -21.27 -25.22
CA PHE A 445 -4.35 -20.26 -26.25
C PHE A 445 -5.67 -19.56 -26.62
N SER A 446 -6.79 -20.30 -26.72
CA SER A 446 -8.09 -19.70 -27.10
C SER A 446 -8.61 -18.78 -25.97
N ALA A 447 -8.42 -19.17 -24.71
CA ALA A 447 -8.77 -18.34 -23.56
C ALA A 447 -7.93 -17.05 -23.55
N PHE A 448 -6.62 -17.17 -23.80
CA PHE A 448 -5.71 -16.03 -23.91
C PHE A 448 -6.13 -15.06 -25.01
N VAL A 449 -6.44 -15.57 -26.23
CA VAL A 449 -6.87 -14.73 -27.36
C VAL A 449 -8.18 -13.98 -27.04
N LYS A 450 -9.12 -14.65 -26.36
CA LYS A 450 -10.38 -14.03 -25.94
C LYS A 450 -10.13 -12.87 -24.96
N GLN A 451 -9.34 -13.10 -23.92
CA GLN A 451 -8.98 -12.05 -22.97
C GLN A 451 -8.23 -10.90 -23.66
N LEU A 452 -7.33 -11.22 -24.58
CA LEU A 452 -6.58 -10.23 -25.34
C LEU A 452 -7.49 -9.38 -26.24
N ARG A 453 -8.51 -9.97 -26.87
CA ARG A 453 -9.53 -9.23 -27.63
C ARG A 453 -10.22 -8.21 -26.72
N ASP A 454 -10.68 -8.64 -25.55
CA ASP A 454 -11.35 -7.78 -24.57
C ASP A 454 -10.44 -6.63 -24.09
N VAL A 455 -9.14 -6.87 -23.94
CA VAL A 455 -8.14 -5.83 -23.67
C VAL A 455 -8.07 -4.84 -24.82
N LEU A 456 -7.90 -5.34 -26.06
CA LEU A 456 -7.76 -4.51 -27.26
C LEU A 456 -9.00 -3.65 -27.54
N GLU A 457 -10.19 -4.12 -27.18
CA GLU A 457 -11.44 -3.35 -27.35
C GLU A 457 -11.55 -2.17 -26.34
N ARG A 458 -11.01 -2.32 -25.14
CA ARG A 458 -11.21 -1.38 -24.03
C ARG A 458 -10.00 -0.54 -23.65
N VAL A 459 -8.82 -0.93 -24.07
CA VAL A 459 -7.56 -0.27 -23.72
C VAL A 459 -7.47 1.14 -24.31
N ASP A 460 -7.01 2.07 -23.49
CA ASP A 460 -6.76 3.46 -23.83
C ASP A 460 -5.39 3.94 -23.32
N GLY A 461 -5.11 5.22 -23.50
CA GLY A 461 -3.85 5.83 -23.07
C GLY A 461 -3.66 5.94 -21.57
N HIS A 462 -4.66 5.63 -20.75
CA HIS A 462 -4.60 5.60 -19.29
C HIS A 462 -4.70 4.17 -18.74
N SER A 463 -4.40 3.18 -19.57
CA SER A 463 -4.46 1.76 -19.22
C SER A 463 -3.07 1.22 -18.90
N LEU A 464 -3.00 0.37 -17.86
CA LEU A 464 -1.88 -0.53 -17.60
C LEU A 464 -2.22 -1.92 -18.10
N VAL A 465 -1.37 -2.51 -18.93
CA VAL A 465 -1.56 -3.85 -19.47
C VAL A 465 -0.39 -4.74 -19.06
N LEU A 466 -0.69 -5.83 -18.37
CA LEU A 466 0.27 -6.82 -17.88
C LEU A 466 0.01 -8.15 -18.57
N LEU A 467 0.98 -8.64 -19.34
CA LEU A 467 0.86 -9.86 -20.13
C LEU A 467 1.97 -10.83 -19.73
N ASP A 468 1.60 -11.98 -19.19
CA ASP A 468 2.58 -13.01 -18.87
C ASP A 468 2.63 -14.05 -19.99
N GLU A 469 3.84 -14.56 -20.26
CA GLU A 469 4.13 -15.55 -21.30
C GLU A 469 3.54 -15.23 -22.69
N LEU A 470 3.62 -13.96 -23.11
CA LEU A 470 3.05 -13.48 -24.36
C LEU A 470 3.54 -14.28 -25.56
N GLY A 471 2.58 -14.85 -26.32
CA GLY A 471 2.83 -15.67 -27.51
C GLY A 471 3.05 -17.16 -27.22
N ALA A 472 2.93 -17.61 -25.96
CA ALA A 472 2.98 -19.03 -25.62
C ALA A 472 1.70 -19.79 -26.01
N GLY A 473 1.76 -21.13 -26.07
CA GLY A 473 0.60 -21.99 -26.25
C GLY A 473 0.22 -22.26 -27.71
N THR A 474 1.00 -21.76 -28.70
CA THR A 474 0.82 -22.02 -30.14
C THR A 474 2.17 -22.26 -30.81
N ASP A 475 2.17 -22.35 -32.15
CA ASP A 475 3.44 -22.39 -32.89
C ASP A 475 4.31 -21.18 -32.55
N PRO A 476 5.62 -21.35 -32.25
CA PRO A 476 6.47 -20.26 -31.81
C PRO A 476 6.59 -19.07 -32.77
N ASP A 477 6.55 -19.32 -34.07
CA ASP A 477 6.66 -18.28 -35.10
C ASP A 477 5.35 -17.49 -35.23
N ASP A 478 4.20 -18.21 -35.24
CA ASP A 478 2.86 -17.59 -35.23
C ASP A 478 2.61 -16.84 -33.92
N GLY A 479 2.98 -17.44 -32.79
CA GLY A 479 2.87 -16.81 -31.48
C GLY A 479 3.69 -15.52 -31.36
N ALA A 480 4.91 -15.55 -31.92
CA ALA A 480 5.77 -14.35 -31.91
C ALA A 480 5.22 -13.24 -32.82
N ALA A 481 4.71 -13.61 -34.01
CA ALA A 481 4.13 -12.66 -34.96
C ALA A 481 2.87 -11.97 -34.35
N LEU A 482 1.98 -12.78 -33.76
CA LEU A 482 0.79 -12.26 -33.08
C LEU A 482 1.17 -11.35 -31.90
N ALA A 483 2.12 -11.76 -31.09
CA ALA A 483 2.59 -10.97 -29.93
C ALA A 483 3.18 -9.62 -30.35
N GLN A 484 3.96 -9.55 -31.42
CA GLN A 484 4.48 -8.29 -31.97
C GLN A 484 3.34 -7.36 -32.41
N ALA A 485 2.39 -7.87 -33.17
CA ALA A 485 1.24 -7.10 -33.62
C ALA A 485 0.39 -6.57 -32.47
N VAL A 486 0.23 -7.37 -31.41
CA VAL A 486 -0.47 -6.96 -30.17
C VAL A 486 0.27 -5.84 -29.46
N LEU A 487 1.58 -5.97 -29.26
CA LEU A 487 2.39 -4.93 -28.62
C LEU A 487 2.35 -3.62 -29.42
N GLU A 488 2.43 -3.68 -30.73
CA GLU A 488 2.29 -2.53 -31.61
C GLU A 488 0.91 -1.85 -31.46
N ALA A 489 -0.16 -2.65 -31.50
CA ALA A 489 -1.52 -2.14 -31.31
C ALA A 489 -1.77 -1.51 -29.94
N LEU A 490 -1.19 -2.04 -28.89
CA LEU A 490 -1.24 -1.47 -27.53
C LEU A 490 -0.43 -0.16 -27.45
N ALA A 491 0.75 -0.14 -28.08
CA ALA A 491 1.56 1.07 -28.18
C ALA A 491 0.86 2.20 -28.92
N GLU A 492 0.18 1.90 -30.03
CA GLU A 492 -0.58 2.88 -30.80
C GLU A 492 -1.71 3.52 -29.99
N ARG A 493 -2.35 2.73 -29.11
CA ARG A 493 -3.37 3.23 -28.17
C ARG A 493 -2.79 4.00 -27.00
N GLY A 494 -1.47 3.99 -26.85
CA GLY A 494 -0.75 4.73 -25.82
C GLY A 494 -0.81 4.08 -24.44
N ALA A 495 -1.14 2.81 -24.33
CA ALA A 495 -1.13 2.08 -23.07
C ALA A 495 0.29 1.91 -22.51
N VAL A 496 0.42 1.84 -21.19
CA VAL A 496 1.62 1.36 -20.52
C VAL A 496 1.54 -0.16 -20.45
N VAL A 497 2.54 -0.84 -21.03
CA VAL A 497 2.53 -2.30 -21.16
C VAL A 497 3.78 -2.89 -20.53
N ALA A 498 3.60 -3.91 -19.70
CA ALA A 498 4.69 -4.79 -19.30
C ALA A 498 4.32 -6.22 -19.70
N ALA A 499 5.16 -6.83 -20.53
CA ALA A 499 4.93 -8.16 -21.05
C ALA A 499 6.13 -9.08 -20.75
N SER A 500 5.89 -10.31 -20.30
CA SER A 500 6.93 -11.32 -20.21
C SER A 500 6.90 -12.25 -21.42
N THR A 501 8.06 -12.73 -21.84
CA THR A 501 8.18 -13.72 -22.91
C THR A 501 9.50 -14.49 -22.83
N HIS A 502 9.48 -15.68 -23.43
CA HIS A 502 10.67 -16.49 -23.68
C HIS A 502 11.00 -16.60 -25.17
N LEU A 503 10.19 -16.01 -26.07
CA LEU A 503 10.34 -16.10 -27.51
C LEU A 503 11.45 -15.19 -28.03
N GLU A 504 12.40 -15.75 -28.77
CA GLU A 504 13.56 -15.02 -29.33
C GLU A 504 13.17 -13.86 -30.28
N PRO A 505 12.15 -14.00 -31.19
CA PRO A 505 11.78 -12.89 -32.06
C PRO A 505 11.28 -11.65 -31.28
N LEU A 506 10.63 -11.84 -30.13
CA LEU A 506 10.17 -10.73 -29.29
C LEU A 506 11.32 -10.01 -28.59
N LYS A 507 12.41 -10.70 -28.27
CA LYS A 507 13.64 -10.06 -27.76
C LYS A 507 14.23 -9.11 -28.80
N GLY A 508 14.25 -9.56 -30.08
CA GLY A 508 14.69 -8.74 -31.22
C GLY A 508 13.79 -7.51 -31.39
N PHE A 509 12.48 -7.73 -31.41
CA PHE A 509 11.49 -6.65 -31.49
C PHE A 509 11.68 -5.61 -30.40
N ALA A 510 11.77 -6.01 -29.13
CA ALA A 510 11.93 -5.12 -28.00
C ALA A 510 13.24 -4.31 -28.04
N SER A 511 14.27 -4.82 -28.69
CA SER A 511 15.56 -4.14 -28.83
C SER A 511 15.62 -3.17 -30.01
N THR A 512 14.74 -3.34 -31.03
CA THR A 512 14.74 -2.55 -32.26
C THR A 512 13.55 -1.58 -32.38
N HIS A 513 12.44 -1.87 -31.74
CA HIS A 513 11.24 -1.03 -31.80
C HIS A 513 11.40 0.26 -30.96
N PRO A 514 11.15 1.47 -31.52
CA PRO A 514 11.46 2.73 -30.85
C PRO A 514 10.65 2.99 -29.59
N ARG A 515 9.47 2.39 -29.45
CA ARG A 515 8.58 2.52 -28.29
C ARG A 515 8.67 1.36 -27.29
N ALA A 516 9.60 0.42 -27.52
CA ALA A 516 9.81 -0.72 -26.65
C ALA A 516 11.15 -0.62 -25.93
N ARG A 517 11.20 -1.21 -24.76
CA ARG A 517 12.42 -1.42 -23.97
C ARG A 517 12.50 -2.86 -23.54
N ASN A 518 13.65 -3.47 -23.71
CA ASN A 518 13.90 -4.81 -23.24
C ASN A 518 14.42 -4.77 -21.81
N ALA A 519 13.93 -5.67 -20.96
CA ALA A 519 14.53 -5.94 -19.67
C ALA A 519 14.75 -7.44 -19.55
N SER A 520 15.88 -7.84 -18.97
CA SER A 520 16.13 -9.24 -18.67
C SER A 520 16.18 -9.46 -17.17
N VAL A 521 15.63 -10.59 -16.71
CA VAL A 521 15.85 -11.01 -15.34
C VAL A 521 17.27 -11.56 -15.24
N GLU A 522 18.06 -10.97 -14.35
CA GLU A 522 19.43 -11.38 -14.09
C GLU A 522 19.44 -12.77 -13.47
N PHE A 523 20.38 -13.60 -13.94
CA PHE A 523 20.55 -14.97 -13.49
C PHE A 523 22.04 -15.20 -13.16
N ASP A 524 22.31 -15.73 -11.99
CA ASP A 524 23.68 -16.07 -11.58
C ASP A 524 24.09 -17.40 -12.25
N PRO A 525 24.98 -17.39 -13.22
CA PRO A 525 25.39 -18.60 -13.92
C PRO A 525 26.27 -19.53 -13.07
N GLU A 526 26.92 -19.02 -12.01
CA GLU A 526 27.76 -19.82 -11.11
C GLU A 526 26.89 -20.55 -10.07
N ARG A 527 25.90 -19.85 -9.50
CA ARG A 527 24.96 -20.44 -8.55
C ARG A 527 23.79 -21.12 -9.24
N LEU A 528 23.55 -20.85 -10.53
CA LEU A 528 22.35 -21.22 -11.30
C LEU A 528 21.07 -20.87 -10.58
N ALA A 529 21.06 -19.68 -9.98
CA ALA A 529 19.93 -19.14 -9.25
C ALA A 529 19.53 -17.77 -9.81
N PRO A 530 18.24 -17.42 -9.82
CA PRO A 530 17.82 -16.08 -10.21
C PRO A 530 18.25 -15.07 -9.15
N THR A 531 18.74 -13.90 -9.60
CA THR A 531 19.00 -12.77 -8.71
C THR A 531 17.76 -11.88 -8.52
N PHE A 532 16.69 -12.15 -9.25
CA PHE A 532 15.43 -11.37 -9.28
C PHE A 532 15.60 -9.88 -9.64
N ARG A 533 16.75 -9.47 -10.15
CA ARG A 533 16.99 -8.10 -10.61
C ARG A 533 16.67 -7.96 -12.09
N LEU A 534 16.10 -6.81 -12.46
CA LEU A 534 15.87 -6.44 -13.85
C LEU A 534 17.08 -5.67 -14.39
N VAL A 535 17.62 -6.14 -15.50
CA VAL A 535 18.69 -5.47 -16.23
C VAL A 535 18.10 -4.96 -17.53
N TYR A 536 18.14 -3.66 -17.71
CA TYR A 536 17.52 -2.96 -18.84
C TYR A 536 18.40 -2.94 -20.08
N ASP A 537 17.75 -2.81 -21.24
CA ASP A 537 18.36 -2.70 -22.57
C ASP A 537 19.24 -3.91 -22.94
N ARG A 538 18.98 -5.06 -22.29
CA ARG A 538 19.65 -6.34 -22.52
C ARG A 538 18.62 -7.46 -22.74
N PRO A 539 18.72 -8.24 -23.81
CA PRO A 539 17.91 -9.43 -24.00
C PRO A 539 18.40 -10.57 -23.10
N GLY A 540 17.47 -11.23 -22.41
CA GLY A 540 17.79 -12.37 -21.53
C GLY A 540 18.27 -13.60 -22.31
N GLN A 541 19.27 -14.30 -21.78
CA GLN A 541 19.75 -15.57 -22.30
C GLN A 541 18.87 -16.74 -21.82
N SER A 542 18.87 -17.82 -22.60
CA SER A 542 18.23 -19.08 -22.21
C SER A 542 19.27 -19.99 -21.55
N TYR A 543 19.03 -20.33 -20.29
CA TYR A 543 19.93 -21.20 -19.48
C TYR A 543 19.44 -22.65 -19.38
N ALA A 544 18.43 -23.06 -20.14
CA ALA A 544 17.78 -24.37 -20.02
C ALA A 544 18.77 -25.55 -20.09
N LEU A 545 19.74 -25.53 -21.02
CA LEU A 545 20.75 -26.59 -21.14
C LEU A 545 21.77 -26.58 -20.00
N SER A 546 22.15 -25.40 -19.53
CA SER A 546 23.07 -25.26 -18.38
C SER A 546 22.40 -25.73 -17.07
N ILE A 547 21.13 -25.42 -16.89
CA ILE A 547 20.31 -25.92 -15.78
C ILE A 547 20.15 -27.43 -15.87
N GLY A 548 19.84 -27.96 -17.07
CA GLY A 548 19.73 -29.40 -17.30
C GLY A 548 21.02 -30.17 -17.00
N ALA A 549 22.17 -29.62 -17.40
CA ALA A 549 23.47 -30.20 -17.09
C ALA A 549 23.72 -30.27 -15.56
N ARG A 550 23.40 -29.23 -14.82
CA ARG A 550 23.60 -29.19 -13.37
C ARG A 550 22.59 -30.06 -12.61
N LEU A 551 21.38 -30.22 -13.10
CA LEU A 551 20.37 -31.13 -12.55
C LEU A 551 20.69 -32.60 -12.86
N GLY A 552 21.81 -32.90 -13.45
CA GLY A 552 22.32 -34.25 -13.63
C GLY A 552 21.94 -34.92 -14.97
N LEU A 553 21.50 -34.15 -15.96
CA LEU A 553 21.36 -34.69 -17.33
C LEU A 553 22.76 -35.14 -17.86
N PRO A 554 22.87 -36.33 -18.50
CA PRO A 554 24.13 -36.80 -19.00
C PRO A 554 24.78 -35.82 -19.97
N PRO A 555 26.09 -35.56 -19.86
CA PRO A 555 26.82 -34.62 -20.72
C PRO A 555 26.63 -34.90 -22.22
N ALA A 556 26.64 -36.18 -22.63
CA ALA A 556 26.39 -36.58 -23.99
C ALA A 556 24.98 -36.23 -24.52
N LEU A 557 23.96 -36.10 -23.62
CA LEU A 557 22.63 -35.62 -23.98
C LEU A 557 22.64 -34.10 -24.19
N ILE A 558 23.36 -33.38 -23.31
CA ILE A 558 23.52 -31.92 -23.44
C ILE A 558 24.27 -31.54 -24.71
N GLU A 559 25.37 -32.26 -25.04
CA GLU A 559 26.09 -32.06 -26.29
C GLU A 559 25.21 -32.30 -27.54
N ARG A 560 24.42 -33.39 -27.54
CA ARG A 560 23.45 -33.62 -28.62
C ARG A 560 22.40 -32.54 -28.72
N ALA A 561 21.88 -32.04 -27.57
CA ALA A 561 20.95 -30.94 -27.55
C ALA A 561 21.57 -29.65 -28.12
N HIS A 562 22.83 -29.35 -27.80
CA HIS A 562 23.56 -28.26 -28.42
C HIS A 562 23.74 -28.45 -29.94
N ALA A 563 23.96 -29.67 -30.39
CA ALA A 563 24.10 -29.97 -31.81
C ALA A 563 22.80 -29.79 -32.61
N HIS A 564 21.65 -30.02 -31.98
CA HIS A 564 20.31 -29.81 -32.60
C HIS A 564 19.90 -28.32 -32.68
N ARG A 565 20.62 -27.41 -32.05
CA ARG A 565 20.34 -25.98 -32.22
C ARG A 565 20.66 -25.52 -33.63
N SER A 566 19.77 -24.73 -34.23
CA SER A 566 19.98 -24.16 -35.56
C SER A 566 21.23 -23.27 -35.61
N THR A 567 21.88 -23.20 -36.76
CA THR A 567 23.09 -22.39 -36.95
C THR A 567 22.81 -20.90 -36.67
N GLN A 568 21.64 -20.41 -37.04
CA GLN A 568 21.19 -19.05 -36.79
C GLN A 568 21.01 -18.76 -35.27
N GLN A 569 20.42 -19.68 -34.51
CA GLN A 569 20.26 -19.57 -33.06
C GLN A 569 21.63 -19.58 -32.36
N ARG A 570 22.61 -20.37 -32.84
CA ARG A 570 23.98 -20.38 -32.30
C ARG A 570 24.69 -19.05 -32.54
N GLN A 571 24.60 -18.51 -33.76
CA GLN A 571 25.22 -17.21 -34.09
C GLN A 571 24.60 -16.04 -33.30
N LEU A 572 23.27 -16.06 -33.16
CA LEU A 572 22.59 -15.03 -32.33
C LEU A 572 23.00 -15.12 -30.86
N GLN A 573 23.08 -16.32 -30.30
CA GLN A 573 23.50 -16.50 -28.90
C GLN A 573 24.97 -16.10 -28.70
N GLU A 574 25.87 -16.43 -29.61
CA GLU A 574 27.27 -15.98 -29.53
C GLU A 574 27.38 -14.46 -29.61
N LEU A 575 26.56 -13.81 -30.45
CA LEU A 575 26.50 -12.35 -30.52
C LEU A 575 25.98 -11.74 -29.20
N LEU A 576 24.90 -12.29 -28.66
CA LEU A 576 24.32 -11.85 -27.38
C LEU A 576 25.32 -12.07 -26.24
N ALA A 577 25.98 -13.22 -26.17
CA ALA A 577 27.02 -13.48 -25.17
C ALA A 577 28.20 -12.50 -25.23
N ARG A 578 28.61 -12.11 -26.46
CA ARG A 578 29.65 -11.07 -26.62
C ARG A 578 29.18 -9.68 -26.20
N LEU A 579 27.90 -9.36 -26.47
CA LEU A 579 27.30 -8.11 -26.01
C LEU A 579 27.21 -8.08 -24.48
N ASP A 580 26.76 -9.15 -23.85
CA ASP A 580 26.69 -9.26 -22.39
C ASP A 580 28.08 -9.11 -21.72
N ASP A 581 29.13 -9.74 -22.30
CA ASP A 581 30.49 -9.61 -21.76
C ASP A 581 31.02 -8.18 -21.91
N ARG A 582 30.72 -7.53 -23.05
CA ARG A 582 31.07 -6.12 -23.26
C ARG A 582 30.36 -5.21 -22.26
N ASP A 583 29.06 -5.39 -22.12
CA ASP A 583 28.22 -4.56 -21.25
C ASP A 583 28.58 -4.77 -19.78
N ARG A 584 28.91 -6.01 -19.36
CA ARG A 584 29.43 -6.26 -18.00
C ARG A 584 30.70 -5.48 -17.75
N LYS A 585 31.64 -5.49 -18.69
CA LYS A 585 32.89 -4.72 -18.62
C LYS A 585 32.65 -3.20 -18.58
N ASP A 586 31.62 -2.73 -19.32
CA ASP A 586 31.30 -1.32 -19.33
C ASP A 586 30.56 -0.93 -18.02
N ALA A 587 29.70 -1.80 -17.45
CA ALA A 587 29.11 -1.61 -16.13
C ALA A 587 30.17 -1.58 -15.00
N GLU A 588 31.16 -2.49 -15.04
CA GLU A 588 32.27 -2.49 -14.10
C GLU A 588 33.09 -1.19 -14.18
N ARG A 589 33.31 -0.67 -15.41
CA ARG A 589 33.97 0.61 -15.63
C ARG A 589 33.17 1.78 -15.10
N THR A 590 31.84 1.78 -15.35
CA THR A 590 30.95 2.83 -14.86
C THR A 590 30.94 2.84 -13.33
N ALA A 591 30.79 1.69 -12.70
CA ALA A 591 30.81 1.56 -11.25
C ALA A 591 32.20 1.98 -10.66
N ALA A 592 33.31 1.73 -11.37
CA ALA A 592 34.61 2.20 -10.96
C ALA A 592 34.75 3.72 -11.10
N LEU A 593 34.16 4.33 -12.13
CA LEU A 593 34.11 5.79 -12.29
C LEU A 593 33.29 6.44 -11.21
N GLU A 594 32.09 5.94 -10.92
CA GLU A 594 31.22 6.45 -9.85
C GLU A 594 31.89 6.40 -8.47
N ARG A 595 32.61 5.31 -8.17
CA ARG A 595 33.42 5.22 -6.94
C ARG A 595 34.50 6.30 -6.89
N ARG A 596 35.21 6.54 -8.00
CA ARG A 596 36.21 7.60 -8.08
C ARG A 596 35.62 8.99 -7.95
N GLU A 597 34.47 9.22 -8.55
CA GLU A 597 33.72 10.47 -8.40
C GLU A 597 33.29 10.70 -6.95
N ALA A 598 32.74 9.67 -6.30
CA ALA A 598 32.39 9.74 -4.89
C ALA A 598 33.59 9.99 -3.97
N GLU A 599 34.71 9.33 -4.23
CA GLU A 599 35.99 9.59 -3.52
C GLU A 599 36.49 11.02 -3.73
N SER A 600 36.44 11.50 -4.98
CA SER A 600 36.84 12.86 -5.31
C SER A 600 35.94 13.92 -4.68
N ALA A 601 34.60 13.68 -4.68
CA ALA A 601 33.63 14.54 -4.00
C ALA A 601 33.84 14.55 -2.47
N GLY A 602 34.19 13.40 -1.87
CA GLY A 602 34.56 13.28 -0.47
C GLY A 602 35.85 14.06 -0.11
N LEU A 603 36.85 13.99 -0.97
CA LEU A 603 38.08 14.77 -0.79
C LEU A 603 37.84 16.29 -0.92
N LEU A 604 37.03 16.71 -1.88
CA LEU A 604 36.64 18.11 -2.05
C LEU A 604 35.89 18.65 -0.85
N ALA A 605 34.94 17.86 -0.33
CA ALA A 605 34.17 18.25 0.87
C ALA A 605 35.08 18.41 2.11
N ARG A 606 36.07 17.51 2.28
CA ARG A 606 37.05 17.62 3.37
C ARG A 606 37.94 18.85 3.21
N ALA A 607 38.44 19.10 2.00
CA ALA A 607 39.27 20.27 1.72
C ALA A 607 38.51 21.59 1.94
N GLN A 608 37.21 21.62 1.58
CA GLN A 608 36.35 22.77 1.85
C GLN A 608 36.11 22.99 3.36
N ALA A 609 35.90 21.92 4.11
CA ALA A 609 35.74 22.00 5.55
C ALA A 609 37.01 22.48 6.25
N GLU A 610 38.19 22.02 5.83
CA GLU A 610 39.48 22.47 6.33
C GLU A 610 39.73 23.96 6.01
N LEU A 611 39.38 24.39 4.79
CA LEU A 611 39.47 25.78 4.39
C LEU A 611 38.58 26.71 5.22
N GLU A 612 37.37 26.27 5.49
CA GLU A 612 36.44 27.02 6.36
C GLU A 612 36.89 27.06 7.80
N ALA A 613 37.44 25.98 8.34
CA ALA A 613 38.04 25.94 9.66
C ALA A 613 39.24 26.89 9.77
N ALA A 614 40.12 26.89 8.76
CA ALA A 614 41.27 27.79 8.69
C ALA A 614 40.82 29.28 8.59
N ARG A 615 39.76 29.54 7.83
CA ARG A 615 39.18 30.90 7.76
C ARG A 615 38.54 31.34 9.08
N ALA A 616 37.93 30.45 9.80
CA ALA A 616 37.34 30.73 11.12
C ALA A 616 38.45 31.06 12.14
N THR A 617 39.51 30.26 12.20
CA THR A 617 40.68 30.52 13.07
C THR A 617 41.39 31.84 12.73
N ALA A 618 41.53 32.15 11.45
CA ALA A 618 42.11 33.43 11.00
C ALA A 618 41.19 34.63 11.42
N ARG A 619 39.88 34.50 11.28
CA ARG A 619 38.93 35.57 11.76
C ARG A 619 38.98 35.75 13.27
N GLU A 620 39.10 34.68 14.05
CA GLU A 620 39.28 34.79 15.50
C GLU A 620 40.61 35.45 15.88
N ALA A 621 41.71 35.11 15.19
CA ALA A 621 43.00 35.72 15.41
C ALA A 621 42.94 37.25 15.15
N VAL A 622 42.32 37.68 14.04
CA VAL A 622 42.13 39.07 13.69
C VAL A 622 41.23 39.77 14.73
N ALA A 623 40.17 39.13 15.19
CA ALA A 623 39.26 39.66 16.19
C ALA A 623 39.96 39.84 17.57
N ARG A 624 40.83 38.89 17.97
CA ARG A 624 41.65 38.97 19.18
C ARG A 624 42.67 40.14 19.06
N ALA A 625 43.36 40.22 17.94
CA ALA A 625 44.34 41.32 17.69
C ALA A 625 43.64 42.71 17.73
N LYS A 626 42.43 42.79 17.13
CA LYS A 626 41.62 44.04 17.18
C LYS A 626 41.16 44.39 18.58
N ALA A 627 40.72 43.42 19.36
CA ALA A 627 40.31 43.64 20.75
C ALA A 627 41.52 44.08 21.64
N GLU A 628 42.70 43.50 21.38
CA GLU A 628 43.93 43.86 22.11
C GLU A 628 44.41 45.28 21.75
N ALA A 629 44.37 45.65 20.46
CA ALA A 629 44.65 47.00 20.01
C ALA A 629 43.67 48.03 20.62
N GLN A 630 42.38 47.70 20.69
CA GLN A 630 41.38 48.57 21.34
C GLN A 630 41.63 48.75 22.86
N ARG A 631 42.04 47.68 23.54
CA ARG A 631 42.41 47.76 24.96
C ARG A 631 43.62 48.70 25.15
N LEU A 632 44.68 48.54 24.36
CA LEU A 632 45.85 49.40 24.37
C LEU A 632 45.51 50.86 24.10
N VAL A 633 44.70 51.16 23.09
CA VAL A 633 44.24 52.53 22.82
C VAL A 633 43.47 53.11 23.99
N THR A 634 42.61 52.30 24.66
CA THR A 634 41.85 52.77 25.81
C THR A 634 42.74 53.04 27.01
N GLU A 635 43.77 52.19 27.20
CA GLU A 635 44.72 52.33 28.27
C GLU A 635 45.62 53.57 28.06
N VAL A 636 46.09 53.82 26.85
CA VAL A 636 46.81 55.02 26.44
C VAL A 636 45.92 56.27 26.65
N ARG A 637 44.69 56.28 26.23
CA ARG A 637 43.76 57.39 26.48
C ARG A 637 43.58 57.69 27.98
N ARG A 638 43.47 56.65 28.78
CA ARG A 638 43.32 56.80 30.25
C ARG A 638 44.61 57.42 30.82
N HIS A 639 45.79 56.94 30.46
CA HIS A 639 47.08 57.49 30.89
C HIS A 639 47.26 58.93 30.45
N VAL A 640 46.92 59.28 29.22
CA VAL A 640 47.00 60.68 28.70
C VAL A 640 46.01 61.58 29.50
N ASN A 641 44.81 61.11 29.76
CA ASN A 641 43.86 61.88 30.54
C ASN A 641 44.32 62.06 32.01
N ASP A 642 44.85 61.04 32.67
CA ASP A 642 45.41 61.10 34.00
C ASP A 642 46.58 62.03 34.07
N GLU A 643 47.49 62.03 33.06
CA GLU A 643 48.61 63.01 33.02
C GLU A 643 48.10 64.41 32.68
N TRP A 644 47.05 64.55 31.86
CA TRP A 644 46.41 65.85 31.61
C TRP A 644 45.77 66.48 32.83
N ASP A 645 45.10 65.62 33.65
CA ASP A 645 44.52 66.05 34.94
C ASP A 645 45.58 66.33 35.97
N ARG A 646 46.76 65.74 35.94
CA ARG A 646 47.88 66.05 36.78
C ARG A 646 48.55 67.37 36.30
N LEU A 647 48.69 67.62 35.03
CA LEU A 647 49.16 68.90 34.43
C LEU A 647 48.22 70.03 34.82
N LYS A 648 46.92 69.86 34.76
CA LYS A 648 45.94 70.86 35.18
C LYS A 648 46.09 71.24 36.66
N ARG A 649 46.42 70.24 37.48
CA ARG A 649 46.66 70.50 38.97
C ARG A 649 48.05 71.13 39.29
N ALA A 650 49.02 70.97 38.33
CA ALA A 650 50.43 71.41 38.56
C ALA A 650 50.76 72.75 38.00
N GLU A 651 49.78 73.60 37.65
CA GLU A 651 49.98 74.95 37.01
C GLU A 651 50.86 76.00 37.73
N LYS A 652 51.54 75.61 38.84
CA LYS A 652 52.43 76.47 39.57
C LYS A 652 53.91 76.02 39.80
N SER A 653 54.38 74.93 39.24
CA SER A 653 55.74 74.47 39.50
C SER A 653 56.48 74.00 38.24
N ARG A 654 57.52 74.70 37.86
CA ARG A 654 58.39 74.41 36.68
C ARG A 654 59.03 73.02 36.69
N PRO A 655 59.44 72.38 37.78
CA PRO A 655 60.03 71.04 37.81
C PRO A 655 59.06 69.88 37.59
N GLU A 656 57.79 70.13 37.84
CA GLU A 656 56.74 69.09 37.60
C GLU A 656 56.33 68.97 36.09
N LEU A 657 56.39 70.11 35.38
CA LEU A 657 56.14 70.24 33.98
C LEU A 657 57.21 69.44 33.14
N GLU A 658 58.45 69.52 33.52
CA GLU A 658 59.54 68.77 32.88
C GLU A 658 59.41 67.23 33.12
N ARG A 659 59.02 66.79 34.31
CA ARG A 659 58.82 65.42 34.65
C ARG A 659 57.58 64.81 33.90
N ALA A 660 56.52 65.56 33.71
CA ALA A 660 55.37 65.20 32.92
C ALA A 660 55.69 65.10 31.44
N ARG A 661 56.49 66.01 30.90
CA ARG A 661 56.95 65.97 29.53
C ARG A 661 57.85 64.74 29.23
N LYS A 662 58.75 64.42 30.19
CA LYS A 662 59.61 63.25 30.08
C LYS A 662 58.82 61.93 30.08
N ARG A 663 57.74 61.80 30.95
CA ARG A 663 56.81 60.63 30.99
C ARG A 663 55.96 60.51 29.73
N LEU A 664 55.52 61.62 29.14
CA LEU A 664 54.78 61.58 27.86
C LEU A 664 55.63 61.10 26.68
N VAL A 665 56.91 61.52 26.65
CA VAL A 665 57.87 61.05 25.63
C VAL A 665 58.18 59.56 25.81
N GLU A 666 58.37 59.08 27.05
CA GLU A 666 58.59 57.66 27.38
C GLU A 666 57.39 56.79 27.04
N THR A 667 56.13 57.32 27.21
CA THR A 667 54.90 56.63 26.85
C THR A 667 54.73 56.57 25.32
N ALA A 668 55.07 57.65 24.61
CA ALA A 668 55.03 57.72 23.18
C ALA A 668 56.05 56.73 22.53
N GLN A 669 57.22 56.60 23.10
CA GLN A 669 58.26 55.67 22.66
C GLN A 669 57.83 54.21 22.88
N ARG A 670 57.17 53.84 23.98
CA ARG A 670 56.60 52.50 24.23
C ARG A 670 55.50 52.10 23.24
N VAL A 671 54.68 53.13 22.87
CA VAL A 671 53.63 52.88 21.88
C VAL A 671 54.19 52.64 20.47
N GLU A 672 55.28 53.34 20.17
CA GLU A 672 56.02 53.19 18.89
C GLU A 672 56.74 51.84 18.82
N GLU A 673 57.36 51.40 19.90
CA GLU A 673 58.01 50.06 20.03
C GLU A 673 56.99 48.90 19.89
N THR A 674 55.77 49.07 20.44
CA THR A 674 54.71 48.07 20.37
C THR A 674 54.02 48.04 18.99
N ALA A 675 53.92 49.19 18.32
CA ALA A 675 53.37 49.34 16.99
C ALA A 675 54.30 48.84 15.86
N GLY A 676 55.66 48.87 16.12
CA GLY A 676 56.63 48.41 15.13
C GLY A 676 56.76 46.89 14.97
N ALA A 677 56.12 46.09 15.86
CA ALA A 677 56.19 44.62 15.79
C ALA A 677 55.14 43.93 14.90
N ALA A 678 54.23 44.68 14.26
CA ALA A 678 53.16 44.15 13.43
C ALA A 678 53.16 44.73 12.01
N ALA A 679 54.23 44.46 11.22
CA ALA A 679 54.26 44.70 9.80
C ALA A 679 54.03 43.38 9.03
N PRO A 680 53.08 43.30 8.07
CA PRO A 680 52.89 42.11 7.25
C PRO A 680 54.05 41.91 6.26
N PRO A 681 54.35 40.62 5.88
CA PRO A 681 55.50 40.36 4.98
C PRO A 681 55.29 40.98 3.59
N ALA A 682 56.36 41.57 3.09
CA ALA A 682 56.42 42.26 1.80
C ALA A 682 56.12 41.30 0.64
N ALA A 683 55.22 41.71 -0.25
CA ALA A 683 54.95 41.04 -1.52
C ALA A 683 56.21 41.12 -2.44
N ALA A 684 56.51 39.98 -3.11
CA ALA A 684 57.61 39.84 -4.02
C ALA A 684 57.43 40.71 -5.24
N SER A 685 58.34 41.71 -5.39
CA SER A 685 58.43 42.56 -6.56
C SER A 685 59.16 41.83 -7.68
N GLY A 686 58.40 41.39 -8.70
CA GLY A 686 58.89 40.92 -9.99
C GLY A 686 58.00 41.48 -11.09
N ALA A 687 58.62 41.90 -12.22
CA ALA A 687 57.90 42.41 -13.38
C ALA A 687 56.87 41.40 -13.87
N ALA A 688 55.59 41.82 -14.05
CA ALA A 688 54.52 40.96 -14.54
C ALA A 688 54.78 40.51 -15.99
N ALA A 689 54.50 39.22 -16.27
CA ALA A 689 54.61 38.62 -17.60
C ALA A 689 53.20 38.15 -18.11
N ALA A 690 53.10 38.00 -19.43
CA ALA A 690 51.89 37.42 -20.01
C ALA A 690 51.66 36.03 -19.45
N GLY A 691 50.42 35.75 -19.01
CA GLY A 691 50.02 34.53 -18.33
C GLY A 691 49.93 34.63 -16.81
N ASP A 692 50.56 35.64 -16.20
CA ASP A 692 50.55 35.82 -14.74
C ASP A 692 49.16 36.25 -14.22
N ARG A 693 48.81 35.80 -13.05
CA ARG A 693 47.63 36.31 -12.31
C ARG A 693 48.04 37.52 -11.50
N VAL A 694 47.34 38.61 -11.76
CA VAL A 694 47.64 39.91 -11.17
C VAL A 694 46.42 40.52 -10.48
N GLU A 695 46.68 41.34 -9.47
CA GLU A 695 45.69 42.17 -8.81
C GLU A 695 45.93 43.63 -9.19
N VAL A 696 44.86 44.32 -9.65
CA VAL A 696 44.86 45.75 -10.01
C VAL A 696 44.35 46.52 -8.79
N ALA A 697 45.27 47.00 -7.96
CA ALA A 697 44.98 47.53 -6.61
C ALA A 697 43.98 48.71 -6.59
N HIS A 698 43.99 49.58 -7.58
CA HIS A 698 43.11 50.77 -7.64
C HIS A 698 41.71 50.45 -8.22
N LEU A 699 41.48 49.24 -8.82
CA LEU A 699 40.23 48.80 -9.35
C LEU A 699 39.62 47.63 -8.55
N GLY A 700 40.38 47.05 -7.61
CA GLY A 700 39.94 45.88 -6.81
C GLY A 700 39.70 44.62 -7.66
N LEU A 701 40.27 44.54 -8.88
CA LEU A 701 40.05 43.44 -9.84
C LEU A 701 41.23 42.45 -9.82
N ARG A 702 40.93 41.19 -9.83
CA ARG A 702 41.89 40.10 -10.04
C ARG A 702 41.68 39.50 -11.42
N GLY A 703 42.77 39.37 -12.21
CA GLY A 703 42.69 38.81 -13.55
C GLY A 703 44.00 38.22 -14.01
N GLN A 704 43.98 37.69 -15.25
CA GLN A 704 45.17 37.15 -15.91
C GLN A 704 45.70 38.13 -16.95
N VAL A 705 47.00 38.33 -17.02
CA VAL A 705 47.65 39.19 -18.05
C VAL A 705 47.62 38.46 -19.39
N LEU A 706 46.89 38.96 -20.35
CA LEU A 706 46.83 38.44 -21.72
C LEU A 706 47.98 38.88 -22.62
N ALA A 707 48.35 40.14 -22.54
CA ALA A 707 49.45 40.72 -23.34
C ALA A 707 50.02 41.97 -22.65
N ILE A 708 51.29 42.22 -22.89
CA ILE A 708 52.00 43.43 -22.44
C ILE A 708 52.47 44.17 -23.66
N ASP A 709 52.15 45.45 -23.78
CA ASP A 709 52.55 46.32 -24.88
C ASP A 709 52.96 47.71 -24.36
N GLY A 710 54.21 48.13 -24.60
CA GLY A 710 54.69 49.46 -24.38
C GLY A 710 54.48 50.08 -22.99
N GLY A 711 54.57 49.28 -21.88
CA GLY A 711 54.38 49.80 -20.51
C GLY A 711 52.94 49.67 -19.96
N THR A 712 52.02 49.07 -20.72
CA THR A 712 50.65 48.76 -20.31
C THR A 712 50.40 47.24 -20.48
N ALA A 713 49.65 46.63 -19.55
CA ALA A 713 49.23 45.28 -19.63
C ALA A 713 47.72 45.19 -19.85
N THR A 714 47.35 44.25 -20.69
CA THR A 714 45.93 43.87 -20.89
C THR A 714 45.60 42.71 -19.94
N VAL A 715 44.71 42.97 -18.98
CA VAL A 715 44.30 42.02 -17.93
C VAL A 715 42.86 41.61 -18.17
N GLN A 716 42.60 40.32 -18.21
CA GLN A 716 41.26 39.74 -18.27
C GLN A 716 40.77 39.35 -16.87
N ALA A 717 39.73 40.01 -16.41
CA ALA A 717 39.05 39.74 -15.16
C ALA A 717 37.61 39.23 -15.46
N GLY A 718 37.42 37.91 -15.52
CA GLY A 718 36.16 37.31 -15.94
C GLY A 718 35.80 37.62 -17.38
N ALA A 719 34.64 38.28 -17.62
CA ALA A 719 34.15 38.68 -18.94
C ALA A 719 34.68 40.07 -19.40
N VAL A 720 35.44 40.80 -18.58
CA VAL A 720 35.90 42.15 -18.83
C VAL A 720 37.43 42.15 -19.06
N THR A 721 37.87 42.83 -20.11
CA THR A 721 39.29 43.06 -20.42
C THR A 721 39.63 44.51 -20.17
N VAL A 722 40.63 44.77 -19.35
CA VAL A 722 41.03 46.12 -18.96
C VAL A 722 42.51 46.33 -19.29
N LYS A 723 42.88 47.52 -19.91
CA LYS A 723 44.25 47.90 -20.07
C LYS A 723 44.71 48.78 -18.90
N VAL A 724 45.78 48.32 -18.21
CA VAL A 724 46.31 49.03 -17.02
C VAL A 724 47.80 49.18 -17.10
N PRO A 725 48.37 50.27 -16.59
CA PRO A 725 49.82 50.45 -16.54
C PRO A 725 50.48 49.36 -15.70
N LEU A 726 51.65 48.87 -16.13
CA LEU A 726 52.41 47.82 -15.42
C LEU A 726 52.73 48.17 -13.95
N GLN A 727 52.84 49.47 -13.66
CA GLN A 727 53.09 49.96 -12.29
C GLN A 727 51.91 49.79 -11.32
N ALA A 728 50.72 49.56 -11.85
CA ALA A 728 49.49 49.35 -11.05
C ALA A 728 49.13 47.89 -10.83
N LEU A 729 50.01 46.98 -11.23
CA LEU A 729 49.79 45.54 -11.12
C LEU A 729 50.62 44.93 -10.00
N THR A 730 50.01 44.09 -9.19
CA THR A 730 50.65 43.22 -8.20
C THR A 730 50.51 41.79 -8.63
N VAL A 731 51.62 41.08 -8.87
CA VAL A 731 51.61 39.68 -9.29
C VAL A 731 51.21 38.81 -8.08
N VAL A 732 50.11 38.06 -8.24
CA VAL A 732 49.60 37.16 -7.20
C VAL A 732 50.06 35.71 -7.43
N ALA A 733 50.20 35.27 -8.67
CA ALA A 733 50.73 33.95 -9.03
C ALA A 733 51.30 33.96 -10.44
N ARG A 734 52.40 33.23 -10.70
CA ARG A 734 53.00 33.07 -12.03
C ARG A 734 52.30 31.96 -12.81
N GLY A 735 52.06 32.17 -14.12
CA GLY A 735 51.42 31.18 -15.01
C GLY A 735 52.45 30.30 -15.69
N ASP A 736 52.26 29.01 -15.71
CA ASP A 736 53.04 28.04 -16.47
C ASP A 736 52.76 28.16 -17.96
N VAL A 737 53.74 28.32 -18.77
CA VAL A 737 53.66 28.36 -20.24
C VAL A 737 53.70 26.93 -20.75
N ALA A 738 52.53 26.33 -21.09
CA ALA A 738 52.46 25.14 -21.91
C ALA A 738 51.94 25.49 -23.31
N SER A 739 52.74 25.15 -24.30
CA SER A 739 52.53 25.36 -25.72
C SER A 739 51.33 24.61 -26.28
N GLY A 740 50.62 25.26 -27.19
CA GLY A 740 49.35 24.93 -27.71
C GLY A 740 49.26 23.80 -28.73
N GLU A 741 48.06 23.39 -28.97
CA GLU A 741 47.48 23.02 -30.30
C GLU A 741 45.96 23.11 -30.22
N GLY A 742 45.39 23.77 -31.23
CA GLY A 742 43.95 24.06 -31.30
C GLY A 742 43.16 22.88 -31.83
N VAL A 743 41.99 22.67 -31.28
CA VAL A 743 40.94 21.82 -31.88
C VAL A 743 39.68 22.65 -32.14
N MET A 744 39.34 22.74 -33.40
CA MET A 744 38.12 23.35 -33.91
C MET A 744 36.90 22.50 -33.60
N TYR A 745 35.86 23.07 -33.02
CA TYR A 745 34.51 22.46 -32.97
C TYR A 745 33.69 22.98 -34.15
N SER A 746 33.30 22.03 -35.02
CA SER A 746 32.30 22.26 -36.07
C SER A 746 30.90 21.82 -35.60
N ARG A 747 29.92 22.71 -35.70
CA ARG A 747 28.48 22.43 -35.52
C ARG A 747 27.91 21.78 -36.80
N PRO A 748 26.99 20.83 -36.73
CA PRO A 748 26.15 20.47 -37.88
C PRO A 748 24.81 21.24 -37.86
N ARG A 749 24.46 21.70 -39.06
CA ARG A 749 23.22 22.38 -39.43
C ARG A 749 22.10 21.37 -39.63
N MET A 750 20.88 21.75 -39.18
CA MET A 750 19.60 21.15 -39.58
C MET A 750 19.36 21.31 -41.10
N GLY A 751 18.80 20.25 -41.68
CA GLY A 751 18.19 20.28 -43.02
C GLY A 751 16.81 19.69 -42.99
N MET A 752 15.83 20.51 -43.31
CA MET A 752 14.43 20.13 -43.57
C MET A 752 14.32 19.45 -44.96
N GLY A 753 13.45 18.46 -45.06
CA GLY A 753 13.03 17.91 -46.36
C GLY A 753 11.70 17.16 -46.23
N SER A 754 10.67 17.75 -46.77
CA SER A 754 9.29 17.30 -46.97
C SER A 754 9.13 16.23 -48.03
N GLY A 755 8.10 15.39 -47.91
CA GLY A 755 7.63 14.65 -49.05
C GLY A 755 6.61 13.54 -48.76
N ALA A 756 5.43 13.75 -49.22
CA ALA A 756 4.18 13.07 -49.04
C ALA A 756 3.95 11.80 -49.91
N ARG A 757 2.85 11.10 -49.54
CA ARG A 757 1.89 10.28 -50.31
C ARG A 757 2.01 8.78 -50.17
N ALA A 758 1.01 8.20 -49.58
CA ALA A 758 -0.31 7.73 -50.08
C ALA A 758 -0.32 6.29 -50.62
N GLY A 759 -1.14 5.43 -49.97
CA GLY A 759 -2.04 4.52 -50.67
C GLY A 759 -1.75 3.04 -50.55
N ALA A 760 -2.55 2.30 -49.87
CA ALA A 760 -3.47 1.29 -50.42
C ALA A 760 -3.88 0.26 -49.37
N ARG A 761 -5.18 0.08 -49.27
CA ARG A 761 -5.87 -0.97 -48.56
C ARG A 761 -5.61 -2.33 -49.23
N GLY A 762 -5.28 -3.34 -48.44
CA GLY A 762 -5.35 -4.74 -48.85
C GLY A 762 -5.91 -5.55 -47.70
N ALA A 763 -7.16 -5.98 -47.83
CA ALA A 763 -7.80 -6.95 -46.96
C ALA A 763 -7.17 -8.32 -47.21
N VAL A 764 -6.61 -8.93 -46.15
CA VAL A 764 -6.18 -10.34 -46.17
C VAL A 764 -7.29 -11.17 -45.55
N ALA A 765 -7.90 -12.04 -46.36
CA ALA A 765 -8.88 -13.01 -45.92
C ALA A 765 -8.18 -14.15 -45.15
N VAL A 766 -8.69 -14.47 -43.97
CA VAL A 766 -8.30 -15.61 -43.16
C VAL A 766 -9.01 -16.86 -43.71
N PRO A 767 -8.34 -18.03 -43.94
CA PRO A 767 -9.00 -19.24 -44.42
C PRO A 767 -9.81 -19.86 -43.26
N GLY A 768 -11.14 -19.83 -43.35
CA GLY A 768 -12.07 -20.53 -42.49
C GLY A 768 -11.95 -22.04 -42.62
N LYS A 769 -12.00 -22.77 -41.52
CA LYS A 769 -12.22 -24.23 -41.48
C LYS A 769 -13.61 -24.53 -42.07
N SER A 770 -13.65 -25.02 -43.29
CA SER A 770 -14.87 -25.47 -43.93
C SER A 770 -15.29 -26.83 -43.35
N GLY A 771 -16.43 -26.90 -42.65
CA GLY A 771 -17.04 -28.17 -42.25
C GLY A 771 -17.79 -28.23 -40.91
N VAL A 772 -17.98 -27.13 -40.19
CA VAL A 772 -18.75 -27.13 -38.91
C VAL A 772 -20.24 -27.12 -39.22
N PRO A 773 -21.04 -28.14 -38.76
CA PRO A 773 -22.49 -28.18 -39.04
C PRO A 773 -23.20 -27.05 -38.24
N GLY A 774 -24.23 -26.44 -38.85
CA GLY A 774 -25.05 -25.41 -38.22
C GLY A 774 -25.97 -25.90 -37.08
N GLU A 775 -25.92 -27.20 -36.77
CA GLU A 775 -26.77 -27.84 -35.76
C GLU A 775 -25.97 -28.76 -34.85
N LEU A 776 -26.22 -28.64 -33.51
CA LEU A 776 -25.69 -29.54 -32.49
C LEU A 776 -26.81 -30.38 -31.88
N HIS A 777 -26.63 -31.72 -31.85
CA HIS A 777 -27.57 -32.64 -31.23
C HIS A 777 -27.07 -33.09 -29.85
N LEU A 778 -27.87 -32.80 -28.80
CA LEU A 778 -27.58 -33.15 -27.40
C LEU A 778 -28.55 -34.22 -26.84
N ILE A 779 -29.45 -34.71 -27.63
CA ILE A 779 -30.46 -35.70 -27.17
C ILE A 779 -29.76 -36.98 -26.69
N GLY A 780 -30.10 -37.45 -25.48
CA GLY A 780 -29.55 -38.64 -24.87
C GLY A 780 -28.21 -38.45 -24.13
N ARG A 781 -27.73 -37.22 -23.99
CA ARG A 781 -26.55 -36.89 -23.22
C ARG A 781 -26.91 -36.50 -21.78
N THR A 782 -25.98 -36.66 -20.86
CA THR A 782 -26.09 -36.08 -19.50
C THR A 782 -25.91 -34.56 -19.56
N THR A 783 -26.29 -33.85 -18.51
CA THR A 783 -26.18 -32.38 -18.44
C THR A 783 -24.72 -31.91 -18.56
N ASP A 784 -23.78 -32.65 -17.94
CA ASP A 784 -22.34 -32.31 -17.98
C ASP A 784 -21.74 -32.57 -19.37
N GLU A 785 -22.00 -33.73 -19.97
CA GLU A 785 -21.60 -34.01 -21.34
C GLU A 785 -22.17 -33.02 -22.36
N ALA A 786 -23.41 -32.54 -22.11
CA ALA A 786 -24.04 -31.58 -23.01
C ALA A 786 -23.40 -30.20 -22.91
N ARG A 787 -22.95 -29.79 -21.74
CA ARG A 787 -22.21 -28.55 -21.54
C ARG A 787 -20.89 -28.57 -22.29
N ASP A 788 -20.07 -29.60 -22.08
CA ASP A 788 -18.77 -29.72 -22.71
C ASP A 788 -18.86 -29.76 -24.26
N LEU A 789 -19.82 -30.49 -24.80
CA LEU A 789 -20.06 -30.54 -26.22
C LEU A 789 -20.55 -29.21 -26.79
N LEU A 790 -21.39 -28.50 -26.06
CA LEU A 790 -21.93 -27.21 -26.47
C LEU A 790 -20.86 -26.13 -26.50
N GLU A 791 -20.03 -26.02 -25.48
CA GLU A 791 -18.94 -25.06 -25.42
C GLU A 791 -17.98 -25.25 -26.59
N LYS A 792 -17.49 -26.48 -26.77
CA LYS A 792 -16.62 -26.82 -27.90
C LYS A 792 -17.24 -26.49 -29.26
N TYR A 793 -18.52 -26.79 -29.41
CA TYR A 793 -19.23 -26.52 -30.67
C TYR A 793 -19.39 -25.00 -30.91
N LEU A 794 -19.66 -24.21 -29.90
CA LEU A 794 -19.77 -22.74 -30.00
C LEU A 794 -18.44 -22.11 -30.43
N ASP A 795 -17.33 -22.58 -29.92
CA ASP A 795 -16.00 -22.16 -30.32
C ASP A 795 -15.73 -22.51 -31.79
N ASP A 796 -15.96 -23.78 -32.19
CA ASP A 796 -15.77 -24.23 -33.56
C ASP A 796 -16.70 -23.47 -34.54
N ALA A 797 -17.96 -23.21 -34.14
CA ALA A 797 -18.93 -22.48 -34.96
C ALA A 797 -18.54 -20.99 -35.12
N PHE A 798 -18.04 -20.37 -34.07
CA PHE A 798 -17.53 -18.98 -34.10
C PHE A 798 -16.30 -18.88 -35.01
N LEU A 799 -15.33 -19.79 -34.85
CA LEU A 799 -14.14 -19.84 -35.70
C LEU A 799 -14.46 -20.16 -37.18
N ALA A 800 -15.55 -20.89 -37.42
CA ALA A 800 -16.05 -21.15 -38.78
C ALA A 800 -16.85 -19.98 -39.37
N GLY A 801 -17.06 -18.89 -38.61
CA GLY A 801 -17.79 -17.70 -39.04
C GLY A 801 -19.32 -17.91 -39.18
N LEU A 802 -19.90 -18.88 -38.48
CA LEU A 802 -21.34 -19.05 -38.40
C LEU A 802 -21.99 -17.90 -37.64
N THR A 803 -23.06 -17.35 -38.18
CA THR A 803 -23.80 -16.27 -37.52
C THR A 803 -24.93 -16.76 -36.61
N THR A 804 -25.41 -17.98 -36.88
CA THR A 804 -26.53 -18.58 -36.14
C THR A 804 -26.34 -20.08 -36.07
N VAL A 805 -26.57 -20.65 -34.89
CA VAL A 805 -26.47 -22.09 -34.63
C VAL A 805 -27.73 -22.60 -33.95
N ARG A 806 -28.08 -23.87 -34.18
CA ARG A 806 -29.23 -24.53 -33.59
C ARG A 806 -28.79 -25.68 -32.68
N ILE A 807 -29.27 -25.69 -31.44
CA ILE A 807 -28.94 -26.68 -30.42
C ILE A 807 -30.17 -27.47 -30.07
N ILE A 808 -30.13 -28.77 -30.37
CA ILE A 808 -31.27 -29.70 -30.25
C ILE A 808 -31.10 -30.54 -28.99
N HIS A 809 -31.87 -30.23 -27.95
CA HIS A 809 -31.82 -30.88 -26.63
C HIS A 809 -33.03 -31.77 -26.31
N GLY A 810 -34.04 -31.78 -27.20
CA GLY A 810 -35.22 -32.59 -27.04
C GLY A 810 -36.27 -32.01 -26.07
N LYS A 811 -37.45 -32.65 -26.03
CA LYS A 811 -38.63 -32.25 -25.21
C LYS A 811 -38.78 -33.01 -23.88
N GLY A 812 -37.73 -33.65 -23.34
CA GLY A 812 -37.78 -34.49 -22.16
C GLY A 812 -38.09 -33.69 -20.86
N THR A 813 -37.51 -34.07 -19.74
CA THR A 813 -37.73 -33.42 -18.39
C THR A 813 -37.35 -31.95 -18.30
N GLY A 814 -36.76 -31.39 -19.36
CA GLY A 814 -36.34 -29.99 -19.39
C GLY A 814 -34.98 -29.74 -18.73
N ALA A 815 -34.30 -30.79 -18.23
CA ALA A 815 -32.99 -30.64 -17.58
C ALA A 815 -31.92 -30.16 -18.59
N LEU A 816 -31.81 -30.80 -19.77
CA LEU A 816 -30.89 -30.40 -20.83
C LEU A 816 -31.22 -29.00 -21.39
N ARG A 817 -32.50 -28.65 -21.51
CA ARG A 817 -32.94 -27.34 -21.94
C ARG A 817 -32.40 -26.26 -20.98
N ARG A 818 -32.62 -26.45 -19.68
CA ARG A 818 -32.12 -25.51 -18.65
C ARG A 818 -30.61 -25.40 -18.67
N ALA A 819 -29.90 -26.53 -18.77
CA ALA A 819 -28.44 -26.53 -18.84
C ALA A 819 -27.91 -25.79 -20.08
N VAL A 820 -28.61 -25.87 -21.21
CA VAL A 820 -28.29 -25.12 -22.44
C VAL A 820 -28.61 -23.64 -22.28
N GLU A 821 -29.77 -23.28 -21.75
CA GLU A 821 -30.16 -21.88 -21.49
C GLU A 821 -29.20 -21.24 -20.49
N ASP A 822 -28.87 -21.91 -19.37
CA ASP A 822 -27.94 -21.44 -18.35
C ASP A 822 -26.50 -21.19 -18.90
N LEU A 823 -26.08 -22.00 -19.87
CA LEU A 823 -24.77 -21.86 -20.50
C LEU A 823 -24.75 -20.74 -21.55
N LEU A 824 -25.85 -20.57 -22.29
CA LEU A 824 -25.97 -19.50 -23.29
C LEU A 824 -26.19 -18.12 -22.64
N ASP A 825 -26.83 -18.09 -21.45
CA ASP A 825 -27.02 -16.86 -20.68
C ASP A 825 -25.67 -16.29 -20.23
N GLY A 826 -25.30 -15.15 -20.80
CA GLY A 826 -24.04 -14.48 -20.51
C GLY A 826 -22.81 -15.07 -21.20
N HIS A 827 -22.97 -16.05 -22.11
CA HIS A 827 -21.85 -16.60 -22.87
C HIS A 827 -21.27 -15.57 -23.85
N PRO A 828 -19.96 -15.30 -23.83
CA PRO A 828 -19.35 -14.17 -24.55
C PRO A 828 -19.42 -14.28 -26.08
N LEU A 829 -19.60 -15.48 -26.62
CA LEU A 829 -19.75 -15.70 -28.06
C LEU A 829 -21.21 -15.62 -28.55
N ILE A 830 -22.16 -15.40 -27.63
CA ILE A 830 -23.61 -15.36 -27.93
C ILE A 830 -24.11 -13.92 -27.78
N ALA A 831 -24.69 -13.41 -28.87
CA ALA A 831 -25.34 -12.11 -28.87
C ALA A 831 -26.78 -12.21 -28.32
N GLU A 832 -27.51 -13.25 -28.70
CA GLU A 832 -28.89 -13.49 -28.31
C GLU A 832 -29.23 -14.99 -28.48
N HIS A 833 -30.10 -15.54 -27.64
CA HIS A 833 -30.68 -16.84 -27.84
C HIS A 833 -32.19 -16.84 -27.64
N ARG A 834 -32.89 -17.76 -28.33
CA ARG A 834 -34.32 -17.89 -28.25
C ARG A 834 -34.77 -19.35 -28.41
N PRO A 835 -35.92 -19.74 -27.92
CA PRO A 835 -36.51 -21.05 -28.27
C PRO A 835 -36.70 -21.18 -29.79
N GLY A 836 -36.50 -22.36 -30.30
CA GLY A 836 -36.73 -22.65 -31.74
C GLY A 836 -38.17 -22.45 -32.13
N ALA A 837 -38.43 -21.90 -33.33
CA ALA A 837 -39.73 -21.81 -33.92
C ALA A 837 -40.26 -23.23 -34.26
N ALA A 838 -41.53 -23.40 -34.62
CA ALA A 838 -42.15 -24.67 -34.91
C ALA A 838 -41.42 -25.43 -36.05
N SER A 839 -40.84 -24.70 -37.01
CA SER A 839 -40.00 -25.23 -38.11
C SER A 839 -38.55 -25.51 -37.71
N GLU A 840 -38.11 -25.03 -36.54
CA GLU A 840 -36.74 -25.16 -36.03
C GLU A 840 -36.62 -26.21 -34.91
N GLY A 841 -37.67 -26.98 -34.60
CA GLY A 841 -37.69 -27.98 -33.56
C GLY A 841 -38.58 -27.66 -32.36
N GLY A 842 -39.17 -26.46 -32.33
CA GLY A 842 -40.06 -25.97 -31.29
C GLY A 842 -39.37 -25.94 -29.92
N GLY A 843 -40.11 -26.25 -28.85
CA GLY A 843 -39.58 -26.30 -27.48
C GLY A 843 -38.54 -27.40 -27.20
N GLY A 844 -38.08 -28.14 -28.23
CA GLY A 844 -37.00 -29.12 -28.14
C GLY A 844 -35.65 -28.64 -28.72
N ALA A 845 -35.61 -27.40 -29.18
CA ALA A 845 -34.38 -26.78 -29.70
C ALA A 845 -34.27 -25.32 -29.21
N THR A 846 -33.03 -24.83 -29.05
CA THR A 846 -32.68 -23.43 -28.81
C THR A 846 -31.83 -22.91 -29.96
N VAL A 847 -32.16 -21.75 -30.48
CA VAL A 847 -31.39 -21.07 -31.52
C VAL A 847 -30.56 -19.98 -30.87
N ALA A 848 -29.26 -20.01 -31.14
CA ALA A 848 -28.33 -19.02 -30.62
C ALA A 848 -27.68 -18.22 -31.75
N ILE A 849 -27.62 -16.92 -31.63
CA ILE A 849 -27.01 -15.97 -32.56
C ILE A 849 -25.63 -15.64 -31.99
N LEU A 850 -24.61 -15.94 -32.75
CA LEU A 850 -23.21 -15.67 -32.40
C LEU A 850 -22.86 -14.20 -32.59
N THR A 851 -22.02 -13.66 -31.73
CA THR A 851 -21.48 -12.31 -31.87
C THR A 851 -20.67 -12.24 -33.17
N GLN A 852 -20.90 -11.21 -33.97
CA GLN A 852 -20.04 -11.00 -35.16
C GLN A 852 -18.69 -10.46 -34.67
N GLY A 853 -17.61 -11.19 -34.93
CA GLY A 853 -16.22 -10.85 -34.60
C GLY A 853 -15.69 -9.68 -35.43
#